data_03863e4e09c4957849295d9be07385ac
#
_entry.id   03863e4e09c4957849295d9be07385ac
#
_cell.length_a   1.000
_cell.length_b   1.000
_cell.length_c   1.000
_cell.angle_alpha   90.00
_cell.angle_beta   90.00
_cell.angle_gamma   90.00
#
_symmetry.space_group_name_H-M   'P 1'
#
loop_
_entity.id
_entity.type
_entity.pdbx_description
1 polymer ?
#
loop_
_entity_poly.entity_id
_entity_poly.type
_entity_poly.pdbx_seq_one_letter_code
_entity_poly.pdbx_strand_id
1 'polypeptide(L)'
;MAKEEVTPMMKQFYDLKAKHPDAVLLFRCGDFYETYMEDAVTAARILGITLTHRSNKGRTGQTEMAGFPHHALDTYLPRLVRAGKRVAICDQLEDPKLTKKLVKRGITELVTPGVVLGDSALNSRENNFLAAVHFGKSSIGVALLDISTGEFLVAEGTPEYADKLLSNFSPKEVLVVRGQKQRVQELFGTKYYVFELDDWAFTEETAKEKLTRHFQIKNLKGFGVDHLKAAVVAAGAIMCYLEQTQHTQTGHITRLTRIEEDHYVRLDRFTVRNLELIHPMSDDGKSLLDIIDRTLTPMGARSLHRWLLFPLRSVKDIQQRQDGVEYFFKEPEFRELCQDELGKIGDLERIVSKIAVGRVTPREMQQLRMALESVGLLREACIHASNKQMQEIGLKMDACKELHDRILHDLLPDPPALVNKGGVIAAGVCNELDELRSISTSGKSYLQHIQERESEATGIPSLKIGFNNVFGYYIEVRNTYKQQVPAEWIRKQTLVQAERYITQELKEYEEKILGAEDRILSLETKLYNELVSTANQFIALLQRNALQIATLDCLFSLAEVSRTNRYVRPVVDDSMQLDIRQGRHPVIETLMPPGEEYVPNDVSLDDKEQQIIIITGPNMAGKSALLRQTALIALLAQIGSFVPAESAHIGIVDKIFTRVGASDNISMGESTFMVEMSEAANIMNNLTPRSLVLFDELGRGTSTYDGISIAWAIVEYLHENPRGNARTLFATHYHELNEMEKLFSRIKNWNVSVKEVNNRVVFLRKLMRGGSEHSFGIHVARIAGMPGNIVKRAEQILADLEANNARNGERPRMEQLASADGKKNVQLSFFQLDDPILKQIRDELLGIDVNNLTPIEALNKLNDIQKILTGK
;
A
#
# COMPACT_ATOMS: atom_id res chain seq x y z
N MET A 1 12.64 -31.57 -44.26
CA MET A 1 12.20 -31.44 -42.84
C MET A 1 10.69 -31.70 -42.80
N ALA A 2 10.24 -32.81 -42.21
CA ALA A 2 8.83 -33.13 -42.12
C ALA A 2 8.11 -32.05 -41.27
N LYS A 3 7.03 -31.47 -41.83
CA LYS A 3 6.15 -30.56 -41.08
C LYS A 3 5.62 -31.27 -39.85
N GLU A 4 5.96 -30.77 -38.72
CA GLU A 4 5.48 -31.28 -37.41
C GLU A 4 3.95 -31.06 -37.34
N GLU A 5 3.15 -32.14 -37.41
CA GLU A 5 1.70 -32.10 -37.21
C GLU A 5 1.38 -31.84 -35.74
N VAL A 6 1.19 -30.57 -35.44
CA VAL A 6 0.67 -30.10 -34.13
C VAL A 6 -0.82 -30.45 -34.08
N THR A 7 -1.30 -31.04 -32.99
CA THR A 7 -2.75 -31.31 -32.83
C THR A 7 -3.55 -30.01 -32.94
N PRO A 8 -4.78 -30.04 -33.50
CA PRO A 8 -5.59 -28.81 -33.69
C PRO A 8 -5.79 -28.01 -32.40
N MET A 9 -5.87 -28.67 -31.25
CA MET A 9 -5.99 -28.03 -29.96
C MET A 9 -4.69 -27.28 -29.54
N MET A 10 -3.53 -27.93 -29.72
CA MET A 10 -2.23 -27.30 -29.45
C MET A 10 -1.94 -26.15 -30.42
N LYS A 11 -2.45 -26.21 -31.62
CA LYS A 11 -2.37 -25.07 -32.55
C LYS A 11 -3.12 -23.87 -32.02
N GLN A 12 -4.36 -24.04 -31.49
CA GLN A 12 -5.07 -22.96 -30.82
C GLN A 12 -4.28 -22.39 -29.62
N PHE A 13 -3.64 -23.28 -28.84
CA PHE A 13 -2.81 -22.85 -27.72
C PHE A 13 -1.64 -21.95 -28.17
N TYR A 14 -0.89 -22.39 -29.19
CA TYR A 14 0.24 -21.62 -29.70
C TYR A 14 -0.18 -20.31 -30.34
N ASP A 15 -1.28 -20.29 -31.08
CA ASP A 15 -1.82 -19.07 -31.71
C ASP A 15 -2.24 -18.04 -30.65
N LEU A 16 -2.79 -18.48 -29.52
CA LEU A 16 -3.17 -17.61 -28.39
C LEU A 16 -1.95 -17.18 -27.56
N LYS A 17 -1.01 -18.11 -27.31
CA LYS A 17 0.23 -17.79 -26.58
C LYS A 17 1.09 -16.78 -27.33
N ALA A 18 1.16 -16.87 -28.65
CA ALA A 18 1.90 -15.93 -29.48
C ALA A 18 1.39 -14.49 -29.38
N LYS A 19 0.11 -14.29 -29.02
CA LYS A 19 -0.47 -12.95 -28.80
C LYS A 19 -0.08 -12.36 -27.44
N HIS A 20 0.19 -13.21 -26.46
CA HIS A 20 0.55 -12.82 -25.08
C HIS A 20 1.73 -13.66 -24.58
N PRO A 21 2.94 -13.46 -25.16
CA PRO A 21 4.09 -14.30 -24.87
C PRO A 21 4.59 -14.15 -23.42
N ASP A 22 4.33 -13.03 -22.81
CA ASP A 22 4.72 -12.64 -21.46
C ASP A 22 3.73 -13.08 -20.38
N ALA A 23 2.53 -13.56 -20.74
CA ALA A 23 1.51 -14.00 -19.81
C ALA A 23 1.47 -15.53 -19.66
N VAL A 24 1.25 -16.02 -18.46
CA VAL A 24 0.93 -17.43 -18.20
C VAL A 24 -0.45 -17.73 -18.78
N LEU A 25 -0.53 -18.62 -19.78
CA LEU A 25 -1.79 -18.95 -20.44
C LEU A 25 -2.49 -20.11 -19.71
N LEU A 26 -3.62 -19.81 -19.06
CA LEU A 26 -4.55 -20.78 -18.51
C LEU A 26 -5.54 -21.19 -19.59
N PHE A 27 -5.35 -22.34 -20.17
CA PHE A 27 -6.09 -22.81 -21.34
C PHE A 27 -7.17 -23.83 -20.93
N ARG A 28 -8.44 -23.51 -21.14
CA ARG A 28 -9.55 -24.37 -20.75
C ARG A 28 -9.63 -25.64 -21.56
N CYS A 29 -9.48 -26.80 -20.91
CA CYS A 29 -9.60 -28.13 -21.46
C CYS A 29 -10.64 -28.94 -20.66
N GLY A 30 -11.88 -28.96 -21.15
CA GLY A 30 -12.99 -29.62 -20.39
C GLY A 30 -13.16 -28.97 -19.02
N ASP A 31 -13.00 -29.76 -17.96
CA ASP A 31 -13.16 -29.29 -16.58
C ASP A 31 -11.88 -28.75 -15.93
N PHE A 32 -10.80 -28.58 -16.71
CA PHE A 32 -9.52 -28.11 -16.23
C PHE A 32 -9.06 -26.85 -16.95
N TYR A 33 -8.30 -26.01 -16.23
CA TYR A 33 -7.34 -25.09 -16.84
C TYR A 33 -5.99 -25.77 -16.87
N GLU A 34 -5.45 -25.90 -18.09
CA GLU A 34 -4.14 -26.49 -18.35
C GLU A 34 -3.17 -25.43 -18.84
N THR A 35 -1.92 -25.55 -18.46
CA THR A 35 -0.83 -24.73 -18.95
C THR A 35 0.29 -25.63 -19.43
N TYR A 36 1.09 -25.16 -20.40
CA TYR A 36 2.07 -25.97 -21.09
C TYR A 36 3.43 -25.31 -21.15
N MET A 37 4.52 -26.09 -21.32
CA MET A 37 5.89 -25.63 -21.48
C MET A 37 6.37 -24.81 -20.27
N GLU A 38 7.04 -23.67 -20.51
CA GLU A 38 7.56 -22.77 -19.46
C GLU A 38 6.46 -22.24 -18.54
N ASP A 39 5.26 -22.04 -19.07
CA ASP A 39 4.10 -21.63 -18.27
C ASP A 39 3.73 -22.73 -17.27
N ALA A 40 3.83 -24.01 -17.66
CA ALA A 40 3.57 -25.14 -16.76
C ALA A 40 4.60 -25.23 -15.64
N VAL A 41 5.87 -25.06 -15.94
CA VAL A 41 6.97 -25.04 -14.96
C VAL A 41 6.78 -23.88 -13.98
N THR A 42 6.46 -22.69 -14.51
CA THR A 42 6.22 -21.50 -13.71
C THR A 42 5.00 -21.66 -12.80
N ALA A 43 3.88 -22.15 -13.35
CA ALA A 43 2.65 -22.36 -12.61
C ALA A 43 2.83 -23.45 -11.53
N ALA A 44 3.46 -24.60 -11.87
CA ALA A 44 3.71 -25.67 -10.91
C ALA A 44 4.53 -25.20 -9.70
N ARG A 45 5.59 -24.41 -9.96
CA ARG A 45 6.44 -23.85 -8.90
C ARG A 45 5.70 -22.87 -7.99
N ILE A 46 4.90 -21.95 -8.56
CA ILE A 46 4.20 -20.92 -7.79
C ILE A 46 2.99 -21.50 -7.04
N LEU A 47 2.24 -22.37 -7.70
CA LEU A 47 0.99 -22.92 -7.17
C LEU A 47 1.19 -24.12 -6.25
N GLY A 48 2.37 -24.78 -6.33
CA GLY A 48 2.63 -26.02 -5.62
C GLY A 48 1.85 -27.23 -6.18
N ILE A 49 1.48 -27.19 -7.47
CA ILE A 49 0.79 -28.27 -8.16
C ILE A 49 1.77 -29.17 -8.92
N THR A 50 1.34 -30.40 -9.21
CA THR A 50 2.19 -31.38 -9.87
C THR A 50 2.48 -30.99 -11.31
N LEU A 51 3.78 -30.94 -11.66
CA LEU A 51 4.22 -30.85 -13.04
C LEU A 51 4.15 -32.23 -13.69
N THR A 52 3.36 -32.39 -14.73
CA THR A 52 3.17 -33.62 -15.49
C THR A 52 3.67 -33.44 -16.92
N HIS A 53 3.62 -34.52 -17.71
CA HIS A 53 4.00 -34.47 -19.10
C HIS A 53 2.86 -35.01 -19.96
N ARG A 54 2.55 -34.30 -21.04
CA ARG A 54 1.61 -34.78 -22.03
C ARG A 54 2.37 -35.55 -23.09
N SER A 55 2.07 -36.84 -23.26
CA SER A 55 2.62 -37.64 -24.34
C SER A 55 1.83 -37.42 -25.62
N ASN A 56 2.47 -36.93 -26.68
CA ASN A 56 1.89 -36.88 -28.01
C ASN A 56 2.03 -38.27 -28.66
N LYS A 57 0.91 -38.93 -28.98
CA LYS A 57 0.92 -40.19 -29.72
C LYS A 57 1.67 -39.98 -31.06
N GLY A 58 2.86 -40.60 -31.17
CA GLY A 58 3.68 -40.56 -32.38
C GLY A 58 4.95 -39.70 -32.34
N ARG A 59 5.39 -39.21 -31.19
CA ARG A 59 6.59 -38.33 -31.04
C ARG A 59 7.45 -38.71 -29.84
N THR A 60 8.74 -38.49 -30.00
CA THR A 60 9.78 -38.63 -28.98
C THR A 60 9.88 -37.44 -28.01
N GLY A 61 8.92 -36.49 -28.00
CA GLY A 61 8.92 -35.30 -27.13
C GLY A 61 7.78 -35.33 -26.12
N GLN A 62 8.11 -35.20 -24.84
CA GLN A 62 7.16 -34.92 -23.76
C GLN A 62 7.03 -33.40 -23.63
N THR A 63 5.79 -32.89 -23.57
CA THR A 63 5.52 -31.47 -23.30
C THR A 63 5.13 -31.33 -21.83
N GLU A 64 5.85 -30.50 -21.07
CA GLU A 64 5.49 -30.18 -19.71
C GLU A 64 4.06 -29.64 -19.65
N MET A 65 3.31 -30.08 -18.65
CA MET A 65 1.93 -29.70 -18.43
C MET A 65 1.67 -29.59 -16.92
N ALA A 66 0.96 -28.56 -16.53
CA ALA A 66 0.37 -28.43 -15.20
C ALA A 66 -1.07 -27.95 -15.34
N GLY A 67 -1.93 -28.30 -14.40
CA GLY A 67 -3.33 -27.89 -14.50
C GLY A 67 -4.07 -28.08 -13.18
N PHE A 68 -5.21 -27.42 -13.09
CA PHE A 68 -6.11 -27.48 -11.94
C PHE A 68 -7.56 -27.42 -12.40
N PRO A 69 -8.53 -27.94 -11.60
CA PRO A 69 -9.95 -27.88 -11.95
C PRO A 69 -10.42 -26.45 -12.17
N HIS A 70 -11.25 -26.22 -13.19
CA HIS A 70 -11.68 -24.86 -13.56
C HIS A 70 -12.41 -24.12 -12.43
N HIS A 71 -13.19 -24.84 -11.62
CA HIS A 71 -13.89 -24.26 -10.47
C HIS A 71 -12.95 -23.79 -9.35
N ALA A 72 -11.67 -24.13 -9.41
CA ALA A 72 -10.65 -23.69 -8.46
C ALA A 72 -9.87 -22.44 -8.97
N LEU A 73 -10.31 -21.80 -10.06
CA LEU A 73 -9.66 -20.61 -10.61
C LEU A 73 -9.46 -19.53 -9.54
N ASP A 74 -10.50 -19.23 -8.77
CA ASP A 74 -10.48 -18.22 -7.72
C ASP A 74 -9.47 -18.50 -6.58
N THR A 75 -9.00 -19.75 -6.46
CA THR A 75 -7.97 -20.15 -5.49
C THR A 75 -6.56 -20.03 -6.06
N TYR A 76 -6.38 -20.37 -7.33
CA TYR A 76 -5.05 -20.45 -7.94
C TYR A 76 -4.62 -19.17 -8.67
N LEU A 77 -5.54 -18.48 -9.36
CA LEU A 77 -5.26 -17.22 -10.05
C LEU A 77 -4.62 -16.17 -9.14
N PRO A 78 -5.13 -15.91 -7.92
CA PRO A 78 -4.53 -14.94 -7.00
C PRO A 78 -3.06 -15.22 -6.67
N ARG A 79 -2.67 -16.49 -6.57
CA ARG A 79 -1.27 -16.85 -6.26
C ARG A 79 -0.33 -16.49 -7.39
N LEU A 80 -0.74 -16.70 -8.65
CA LEU A 80 0.04 -16.32 -9.84
C LEU A 80 0.19 -14.81 -9.92
N VAL A 81 -0.90 -14.08 -9.72
CA VAL A 81 -0.92 -12.61 -9.80
C VAL A 81 -0.10 -11.97 -8.68
N ARG A 82 -0.22 -12.47 -7.43
CA ARG A 82 0.61 -12.01 -6.30
C ARG A 82 2.10 -12.31 -6.49
N ALA A 83 2.43 -13.37 -7.24
CA ALA A 83 3.81 -13.65 -7.64
C ALA A 83 4.29 -12.75 -8.81
N GLY A 84 3.56 -11.70 -9.15
CA GLY A 84 3.91 -10.74 -10.21
C GLY A 84 3.73 -11.27 -11.63
N LYS A 85 2.91 -12.34 -11.84
CA LYS A 85 2.68 -12.90 -13.16
C LYS A 85 1.43 -12.32 -13.81
N ARG A 86 1.52 -12.00 -15.09
CA ARG A 86 0.38 -11.74 -15.96
C ARG A 86 -0.24 -13.08 -16.35
N VAL A 87 -1.55 -13.18 -16.31
CA VAL A 87 -2.27 -14.44 -16.55
C VAL A 87 -3.34 -14.22 -17.61
N ALA A 88 -3.25 -14.93 -18.72
CA ALA A 88 -4.27 -14.94 -19.77
C ALA A 88 -5.24 -16.09 -19.52
N ILE A 89 -6.51 -15.77 -19.26
CA ILE A 89 -7.58 -16.75 -19.07
C ILE A 89 -8.19 -17.03 -20.44
N CYS A 90 -8.13 -18.27 -20.85
CA CYS A 90 -8.66 -18.72 -22.14
C CYS A 90 -9.80 -19.71 -21.92
N ASP A 91 -11.02 -19.29 -22.26
CA ASP A 91 -12.22 -20.09 -22.13
C ASP A 91 -12.76 -20.60 -23.46
N GLN A 92 -13.70 -21.55 -23.37
CA GLN A 92 -14.47 -22.07 -24.49
C GLN A 92 -15.54 -21.05 -24.86
N LEU A 93 -15.53 -20.60 -26.12
CA LEU A 93 -16.49 -19.61 -26.63
C LEU A 93 -17.78 -20.24 -27.18
N GLU A 94 -17.83 -21.57 -27.23
CA GLU A 94 -18.94 -22.36 -27.76
C GLU A 94 -19.27 -23.48 -26.77
N ASP A 95 -20.56 -23.85 -26.68
CA ASP A 95 -20.96 -25.00 -25.88
C ASP A 95 -20.44 -26.31 -26.50
N PRO A 96 -19.63 -27.10 -25.77
CA PRO A 96 -19.12 -28.39 -26.25
C PRO A 96 -20.22 -29.38 -26.64
N LYS A 97 -21.42 -29.27 -26.04
CA LYS A 97 -22.55 -30.15 -26.33
C LYS A 97 -23.20 -29.86 -27.68
N LEU A 98 -23.08 -28.65 -28.19
CA LEU A 98 -23.69 -28.20 -29.45
C LEU A 98 -22.76 -28.30 -30.63
N THR A 99 -21.47 -28.52 -30.43
CA THR A 99 -20.44 -28.48 -31.48
C THR A 99 -19.86 -29.87 -31.72
N LYS A 100 -19.99 -30.38 -32.97
CA LYS A 100 -19.33 -31.61 -33.45
C LYS A 100 -17.86 -31.41 -33.83
N LYS A 101 -17.38 -30.17 -33.90
CA LYS A 101 -16.00 -29.77 -34.28
C LYS A 101 -15.20 -29.42 -32.99
N LEU A 102 -13.92 -29.15 -33.21
CA LEU A 102 -13.08 -28.62 -32.13
C LEU A 102 -13.68 -27.31 -31.58
N VAL A 103 -14.00 -27.27 -30.30
CA VAL A 103 -14.55 -26.08 -29.60
C VAL A 103 -13.60 -24.91 -29.77
N LYS A 104 -14.13 -23.78 -30.23
CA LYS A 104 -13.37 -22.52 -30.35
C LYS A 104 -13.09 -21.96 -28.97
N ARG A 105 -11.85 -21.53 -28.77
CA ARG A 105 -11.38 -20.91 -27.52
C ARG A 105 -10.85 -19.51 -27.81
N GLY A 106 -10.95 -18.64 -26.82
CA GLY A 106 -10.41 -17.28 -26.88
C GLY A 106 -10.02 -16.77 -25.51
N ILE A 107 -9.17 -15.76 -25.50
CA ILE A 107 -8.81 -15.07 -24.26
C ILE A 107 -10.02 -14.22 -23.86
N THR A 108 -10.58 -14.51 -22.69
CA THR A 108 -11.71 -13.81 -22.10
C THR A 108 -11.27 -12.68 -21.18
N GLU A 109 -10.09 -12.85 -20.56
CA GLU A 109 -9.55 -11.86 -19.62
C GLU A 109 -8.02 -12.00 -19.54
N LEU A 110 -7.33 -10.86 -19.42
CA LEU A 110 -5.91 -10.82 -19.11
C LEU A 110 -5.75 -10.16 -17.73
N VAL A 111 -5.52 -10.97 -16.71
CA VAL A 111 -5.35 -10.49 -15.33
C VAL A 111 -3.88 -10.18 -15.08
N THR A 112 -3.59 -8.98 -14.58
CA THR A 112 -2.24 -8.49 -14.30
C THR A 112 -2.16 -7.97 -12.87
N PRO A 113 -0.98 -7.79 -12.28
CA PRO A 113 -0.85 -7.28 -10.91
C PRO A 113 -1.58 -5.95 -10.66
N GLY A 114 -1.62 -5.07 -11.67
CA GLY A 114 -2.29 -3.78 -11.60
C GLY A 114 -3.78 -3.82 -11.93
N VAL A 115 -4.28 -4.91 -12.57
CA VAL A 115 -5.67 -5.01 -13.04
C VAL A 115 -6.31 -6.28 -12.49
N VAL A 116 -6.83 -6.18 -11.27
CA VAL A 116 -7.48 -7.28 -10.53
C VAL A 116 -8.81 -6.79 -9.97
N LEU A 117 -9.87 -7.57 -10.17
CA LEU A 117 -11.21 -7.33 -9.62
C LEU A 117 -11.62 -8.35 -8.54
N GLY A 118 -10.96 -9.51 -8.48
CA GLY A 118 -11.29 -10.59 -7.56
C GLY A 118 -10.79 -10.32 -6.13
N ASP A 119 -11.68 -10.34 -5.13
CA ASP A 119 -11.35 -10.07 -3.72
C ASP A 119 -10.30 -11.02 -3.15
N SER A 120 -10.24 -12.26 -3.63
CA SER A 120 -9.26 -13.27 -3.20
C SER A 120 -7.81 -12.86 -3.49
N ALA A 121 -7.58 -11.99 -4.48
CA ALA A 121 -6.26 -11.49 -4.86
C ALA A 121 -5.91 -10.14 -4.21
N LEU A 122 -6.91 -9.41 -3.71
CA LEU A 122 -6.78 -8.06 -3.18
C LEU A 122 -6.70 -8.06 -1.64
N ASN A 123 -5.99 -7.07 -1.07
CA ASN A 123 -6.14 -6.70 0.32
C ASN A 123 -7.34 -5.74 0.43
N SER A 124 -8.28 -6.03 1.33
CA SER A 124 -9.50 -5.20 1.46
C SER A 124 -9.19 -3.79 1.99
N ARG A 125 -8.17 -3.64 2.82
CA ARG A 125 -7.78 -2.38 3.47
C ARG A 125 -6.81 -1.53 2.64
N GLU A 126 -6.35 -2.02 1.48
CA GLU A 126 -5.40 -1.34 0.59
C GLU A 126 -5.97 -1.16 -0.81
N ASN A 127 -5.53 -0.10 -1.50
CA ASN A 127 -5.77 0.08 -2.92
C ASN A 127 -4.83 -0.80 -3.76
N ASN A 128 -5.29 -1.15 -4.97
CA ASN A 128 -4.49 -1.89 -5.96
C ASN A 128 -4.27 -1.03 -7.21
N PHE A 129 -3.30 -0.10 -7.13
CA PHE A 129 -3.07 0.84 -8.21
C PHE A 129 -2.30 0.25 -9.40
N LEU A 130 -2.83 0.51 -10.59
CA LEU A 130 -2.12 0.53 -11.86
C LEU A 130 -1.65 1.96 -12.10
N ALA A 131 -0.37 2.17 -12.40
CA ALA A 131 0.16 3.47 -12.76
C ALA A 131 0.51 3.55 -14.25
N ALA A 132 0.47 4.75 -14.82
CA ALA A 132 1.13 5.06 -16.08
C ALA A 132 2.01 6.30 -15.89
N VAL A 133 3.20 6.27 -16.48
CA VAL A 133 4.17 7.37 -16.43
C VAL A 133 4.49 7.83 -17.86
N HIS A 134 4.28 9.11 -18.10
CA HIS A 134 4.65 9.72 -19.37
C HIS A 134 5.67 10.85 -19.18
N PHE A 135 6.81 10.72 -19.86
CA PHE A 135 7.86 11.74 -19.82
C PHE A 135 7.56 12.83 -20.86
N GLY A 136 6.99 13.94 -20.40
CA GLY A 136 6.76 15.13 -21.21
C GLY A 136 8.04 15.91 -21.50
N LYS A 137 7.93 17.06 -22.18
CA LYS A 137 9.08 17.92 -22.52
C LYS A 137 9.74 18.56 -21.29
N SER A 138 8.95 18.98 -20.31
CA SER A 138 9.41 19.70 -19.09
C SER A 138 8.84 19.14 -17.80
N SER A 139 7.97 18.16 -17.88
CA SER A 139 7.26 17.59 -16.72
C SER A 139 7.01 16.10 -16.94
N ILE A 140 6.78 15.39 -15.87
CA ILE A 140 6.36 13.98 -15.88
C ILE A 140 4.87 13.92 -15.51
N GLY A 141 4.09 13.27 -16.37
CA GLY A 141 2.70 12.95 -16.08
C GLY A 141 2.58 11.59 -15.44
N VAL A 142 1.83 11.52 -14.35
CA VAL A 142 1.51 10.28 -13.64
C VAL A 142 0.00 10.13 -13.61
N ALA A 143 -0.48 8.95 -13.96
CA ALA A 143 -1.87 8.55 -13.77
C ALA A 143 -1.91 7.27 -12.93
N LEU A 144 -2.89 7.17 -12.05
CA LEU A 144 -3.05 6.06 -11.11
C LEU A 144 -4.52 5.62 -11.14
N LEU A 145 -4.77 4.34 -11.41
CA LEU A 145 -6.11 3.78 -11.41
C LEU A 145 -6.17 2.55 -10.51
N ASP A 146 -7.11 2.54 -9.59
CA ASP A 146 -7.56 1.32 -8.92
C ASP A 146 -8.87 0.85 -9.57
N ILE A 147 -8.78 -0.18 -10.42
CA ILE A 147 -9.95 -0.71 -11.13
C ILE A 147 -10.96 -1.35 -10.18
N SER A 148 -10.53 -1.82 -9.00
CA SER A 148 -11.41 -2.46 -8.04
C SER A 148 -12.32 -1.48 -7.30
N THR A 149 -11.96 -0.20 -7.25
CA THR A 149 -12.74 0.87 -6.59
C THR A 149 -13.24 1.93 -7.58
N GLY A 150 -12.66 2.00 -8.78
CA GLY A 150 -12.94 3.05 -9.77
C GLY A 150 -12.24 4.37 -9.48
N GLU A 151 -11.29 4.41 -8.55
CA GLU A 151 -10.51 5.61 -8.23
C GLU A 151 -9.47 5.89 -9.33
N PHE A 152 -9.60 7.03 -10.01
CA PHE A 152 -8.72 7.44 -11.10
C PHE A 152 -8.10 8.82 -10.82
N LEU A 153 -6.80 8.82 -10.57
CA LEU A 153 -6.03 9.99 -10.12
C LEU A 153 -5.02 10.39 -11.18
N VAL A 154 -4.77 11.70 -11.33
CA VAL A 154 -3.75 12.22 -12.24
C VAL A 154 -2.97 13.36 -11.60
N ALA A 155 -1.69 13.43 -11.94
CA ALA A 155 -0.80 14.50 -11.51
C ALA A 155 0.26 14.77 -12.58
N GLU A 156 0.78 15.98 -12.60
CA GLU A 156 1.90 16.38 -13.46
C GLU A 156 2.86 17.25 -12.68
N GLY A 157 4.16 16.99 -12.77
CA GLY A 157 5.16 17.73 -12.01
C GLY A 157 6.59 17.32 -12.33
N THR A 158 7.50 17.61 -11.39
CA THR A 158 8.91 17.28 -11.49
C THR A 158 9.16 15.78 -11.32
N PRO A 159 10.35 15.26 -11.66
CA PRO A 159 10.72 13.86 -11.39
C PRO A 159 10.58 13.48 -9.91
N GLU A 160 10.95 14.40 -9.00
CA GLU A 160 10.86 14.19 -7.55
C GLU A 160 9.39 14.06 -7.09
N TYR A 161 8.49 14.85 -7.70
CA TYR A 161 7.06 14.75 -7.42
C TYR A 161 6.47 13.42 -7.94
N ALA A 162 6.89 12.99 -9.12
CA ALA A 162 6.49 11.69 -9.67
C ALA A 162 7.00 10.53 -8.79
N ASP A 163 8.27 10.57 -8.33
CA ASP A 163 8.83 9.58 -7.39
C ASP A 163 8.04 9.53 -6.07
N LYS A 164 7.69 10.70 -5.53
CA LYS A 164 6.81 10.79 -4.34
C LYS A 164 5.48 10.08 -4.56
N LEU A 165 4.78 10.37 -5.67
CA LEU A 165 3.49 9.75 -5.96
C LEU A 165 3.60 8.23 -6.11
N LEU A 166 4.56 7.76 -6.92
CA LEU A 166 4.78 6.33 -7.11
C LEU A 166 5.16 5.62 -5.81
N SER A 167 5.96 6.28 -4.96
CA SER A 167 6.35 5.70 -3.66
C SER A 167 5.18 5.64 -2.69
N ASN A 168 4.35 6.68 -2.61
CA ASN A 168 3.23 6.76 -1.68
C ASN A 168 2.05 5.87 -2.10
N PHE A 169 1.73 5.81 -3.40
CA PHE A 169 0.65 4.94 -3.90
C PHE A 169 1.10 3.49 -4.14
N SER A 170 2.40 3.23 -4.19
CA SER A 170 2.99 1.89 -4.35
C SER A 170 2.30 1.03 -5.40
N PRO A 171 2.20 1.50 -6.66
CA PRO A 171 1.46 0.80 -7.70
C PRO A 171 2.04 -0.60 -7.93
N LYS A 172 1.16 -1.56 -8.18
CA LYS A 172 1.55 -2.96 -8.42
C LYS A 172 2.09 -3.16 -9.84
N GLU A 173 1.76 -2.26 -10.74
CA GLU A 173 2.21 -2.26 -12.15
C GLU A 173 2.35 -0.83 -12.66
N VAL A 174 3.38 -0.56 -13.45
CA VAL A 174 3.68 0.76 -14.02
C VAL A 174 3.79 0.65 -15.53
N LEU A 175 2.95 1.37 -16.25
CA LEU A 175 2.93 1.43 -17.73
C LEU A 175 3.82 2.56 -18.21
N VAL A 176 4.62 2.28 -19.24
CA VAL A 176 5.48 3.27 -19.90
C VAL A 176 5.54 3.04 -21.40
N VAL A 177 6.00 4.02 -22.12
CA VAL A 177 6.29 3.91 -23.56
C VAL A 177 7.41 2.90 -23.78
N ARG A 178 7.34 2.13 -24.84
CA ARG A 178 8.39 1.19 -25.25
C ARG A 178 9.77 1.86 -25.29
N GLY A 179 10.77 1.21 -24.70
CA GLY A 179 12.15 1.71 -24.58
C GLY A 179 12.39 2.67 -23.40
N GLN A 180 11.37 2.97 -22.55
CA GLN A 180 11.50 3.86 -21.38
C GLN A 180 11.68 3.12 -20.05
N LYS A 181 11.67 1.79 -20.04
CA LYS A 181 11.80 0.98 -18.82
C LYS A 181 13.06 1.29 -18.04
N GLN A 182 14.20 1.40 -18.72
CA GLN A 182 15.47 1.74 -18.09
C GLN A 182 15.42 3.10 -17.41
N ARG A 183 14.84 4.12 -18.06
CA ARG A 183 14.67 5.46 -17.51
C ARG A 183 13.82 5.48 -16.24
N VAL A 184 12.76 4.68 -16.19
CA VAL A 184 11.96 4.51 -14.96
C VAL A 184 12.79 3.90 -13.85
N GLN A 185 13.59 2.88 -14.15
CA GLN A 185 14.46 2.23 -13.18
C GLN A 185 15.55 3.15 -12.64
N GLU A 186 16.12 4.00 -13.49
CA GLU A 186 17.12 5.00 -13.09
C GLU A 186 16.53 6.09 -12.18
N LEU A 187 15.32 6.57 -12.47
CA LEU A 187 14.68 7.66 -11.72
C LEU A 187 13.94 7.19 -10.46
N PHE A 188 13.26 6.04 -10.52
CA PHE A 188 12.32 5.60 -9.47
C PHE A 188 12.72 4.27 -8.81
N GLY A 189 13.82 3.66 -9.28
CA GLY A 189 14.33 2.39 -8.77
C GLY A 189 13.70 1.15 -9.44
N THR A 190 14.20 -0.03 -9.06
CA THR A 190 13.89 -1.32 -9.71
C THR A 190 12.72 -2.07 -9.06
N LYS A 191 12.10 -1.51 -8.03
CA LYS A 191 11.04 -2.16 -7.23
C LYS A 191 9.70 -2.33 -7.95
N TYR A 192 9.46 -1.58 -9.04
CA TYR A 192 8.20 -1.59 -9.77
C TYR A 192 8.17 -2.64 -10.87
N TYR A 193 7.03 -3.29 -11.04
CA TYR A 193 6.78 -4.10 -12.23
C TYR A 193 6.43 -3.17 -13.40
N VAL A 194 7.40 -2.96 -14.31
CA VAL A 194 7.25 -2.04 -15.43
C VAL A 194 6.84 -2.80 -16.68
N PHE A 195 5.72 -2.40 -17.28
CA PHE A 195 5.21 -2.89 -18.56
C PHE A 195 5.27 -1.82 -19.64
N GLU A 196 5.80 -2.18 -20.80
CA GLU A 196 5.98 -1.27 -21.94
C GLU A 196 4.82 -1.41 -22.93
N LEU A 197 4.18 -0.29 -23.23
CA LEU A 197 3.15 -0.17 -24.28
C LEU A 197 3.73 0.48 -25.54
N ASP A 198 3.07 0.25 -26.65
CA ASP A 198 3.40 0.89 -27.91
C ASP A 198 3.19 2.41 -27.89
N ASP A 199 3.98 3.15 -28.67
CA ASP A 199 4.02 4.62 -28.67
C ASP A 199 2.64 5.26 -28.95
N TRP A 200 1.80 4.62 -29.76
CA TRP A 200 0.47 5.14 -30.10
C TRP A 200 -0.45 5.28 -28.90
N ALA A 201 -0.27 4.47 -27.85
CA ALA A 201 -1.05 4.55 -26.61
C ALA A 201 -0.71 5.79 -25.78
N PHE A 202 0.47 6.38 -25.99
CA PHE A 202 0.97 7.57 -25.30
C PHE A 202 0.93 8.83 -26.14
N THR A 203 -0.09 9.00 -26.97
CA THR A 203 -0.30 10.22 -27.76
C THR A 203 -1.40 11.08 -27.18
N GLU A 204 -1.30 12.40 -27.33
CA GLU A 204 -2.31 13.36 -26.82
C GLU A 204 -3.67 13.15 -27.51
N GLU A 205 -3.66 12.80 -28.77
CA GLU A 205 -4.87 12.56 -29.59
C GLU A 205 -5.62 11.32 -29.08
N THR A 206 -4.91 10.18 -28.98
CA THR A 206 -5.50 8.92 -28.47
C THR A 206 -6.00 9.10 -27.02
N ALA A 207 -5.24 9.77 -26.18
CA ALA A 207 -5.63 9.99 -24.79
C ALA A 207 -6.92 10.80 -24.69
N LYS A 208 -7.03 11.91 -25.43
CA LYS A 208 -8.24 12.74 -25.46
C LYS A 208 -9.43 11.97 -26.00
N GLU A 209 -9.26 11.23 -27.10
CA GLU A 209 -10.33 10.40 -27.68
C GLU A 209 -10.84 9.37 -26.67
N LYS A 210 -9.94 8.59 -26.06
CA LYS A 210 -10.31 7.55 -25.10
C LYS A 210 -11.02 8.09 -23.88
N LEU A 211 -10.47 9.14 -23.26
CA LEU A 211 -11.03 9.75 -22.04
C LEU A 211 -12.37 10.44 -22.32
N THR A 212 -12.49 11.23 -23.42
CA THR A 212 -13.76 11.90 -23.76
C THR A 212 -14.86 10.89 -24.12
N ARG A 213 -14.51 9.80 -24.83
CA ARG A 213 -15.44 8.72 -25.12
C ARG A 213 -15.90 8.02 -23.85
N HIS A 214 -14.96 7.67 -22.94
CA HIS A 214 -15.27 6.98 -21.70
C HIS A 214 -16.19 7.80 -20.81
N PHE A 215 -15.86 9.06 -20.56
CA PHE A 215 -16.66 9.95 -19.70
C PHE A 215 -17.88 10.59 -20.41
N GLN A 216 -18.08 10.31 -21.69
CA GLN A 216 -19.17 10.85 -22.52
C GLN A 216 -19.23 12.39 -22.52
N ILE A 217 -18.06 13.05 -22.60
CA ILE A 217 -17.90 14.51 -22.54
C ILE A 217 -17.22 15.04 -23.80
N LYS A 218 -17.39 16.34 -24.05
CA LYS A 218 -16.76 17.03 -25.20
C LYS A 218 -15.30 17.41 -24.97
N ASN A 219 -14.91 17.66 -23.71
CA ASN A 219 -13.55 18.04 -23.34
C ASN A 219 -13.32 17.76 -21.84
N LEU A 220 -12.03 17.78 -21.42
CA LEU A 220 -11.60 17.44 -20.06
C LEU A 220 -11.59 18.65 -19.10
N LYS A 221 -12.06 19.84 -19.52
CA LYS A 221 -12.04 21.06 -18.70
C LYS A 221 -12.84 20.90 -17.39
N GLY A 222 -13.96 20.16 -17.45
CA GLY A 222 -14.79 19.91 -16.27
C GLY A 222 -14.09 19.15 -15.14
N PHE A 223 -13.03 18.39 -15.46
CA PHE A 223 -12.17 17.73 -14.46
C PHE A 223 -10.98 18.58 -14.01
N GLY A 224 -10.76 19.78 -14.58
CA GLY A 224 -9.63 20.63 -14.24
C GLY A 224 -8.26 20.10 -14.70
N VAL A 225 -8.21 19.17 -15.66
CA VAL A 225 -6.98 18.49 -16.10
C VAL A 225 -6.54 18.85 -17.51
N ASP A 226 -7.28 19.67 -18.24
CA ASP A 226 -7.05 19.99 -19.66
C ASP A 226 -5.65 20.59 -19.94
N HIS A 227 -5.07 21.29 -18.96
CA HIS A 227 -3.73 21.88 -19.02
C HIS A 227 -2.60 20.90 -18.67
N LEU A 228 -2.91 19.75 -18.06
CA LEU A 228 -1.95 18.73 -17.62
C LEU A 228 -1.71 17.73 -18.76
N LYS A 229 -0.98 18.16 -19.80
CA LYS A 229 -0.84 17.37 -21.02
C LYS A 229 -0.21 16.01 -20.82
N ALA A 230 0.88 15.96 -20.05
CA ALA A 230 1.58 14.71 -19.78
C ALA A 230 0.75 13.76 -18.92
N ALA A 231 0.00 14.28 -17.93
CA ALA A 231 -0.88 13.49 -17.09
C ALA A 231 -2.09 12.93 -17.86
N VAL A 232 -2.67 13.72 -18.77
CA VAL A 232 -3.77 13.27 -19.65
C VAL A 232 -3.29 12.15 -20.57
N VAL A 233 -2.07 12.24 -21.12
CA VAL A 233 -1.47 11.17 -21.92
C VAL A 233 -1.30 9.89 -21.10
N ALA A 234 -0.78 10.00 -19.89
CA ALA A 234 -0.64 8.86 -18.99
C ALA A 234 -2.01 8.21 -18.66
N ALA A 235 -3.05 9.02 -18.41
CA ALA A 235 -4.40 8.53 -18.16
C ALA A 235 -5.00 7.82 -19.38
N GLY A 236 -4.77 8.36 -20.59
CA GLY A 236 -5.17 7.72 -21.84
C GLY A 236 -4.50 6.36 -22.06
N ALA A 237 -3.23 6.24 -21.71
CA ALA A 237 -2.49 4.99 -21.80
C ALA A 237 -3.09 3.90 -20.89
N ILE A 238 -3.55 4.26 -19.69
CA ILE A 238 -4.29 3.33 -18.81
C ILE A 238 -5.56 2.85 -19.51
N MET A 239 -6.36 3.74 -20.09
CA MET A 239 -7.57 3.33 -20.80
C MET A 239 -7.28 2.40 -22.00
N CYS A 240 -6.21 2.67 -22.76
CA CYS A 240 -5.76 1.76 -23.82
C CYS A 240 -5.37 0.39 -23.28
N TYR A 241 -4.68 0.35 -22.13
CA TYR A 241 -4.26 -0.89 -21.49
C TYR A 241 -5.45 -1.72 -21.01
N LEU A 242 -6.48 -1.09 -20.43
CA LEU A 242 -7.70 -1.78 -20.01
C LEU A 242 -8.41 -2.45 -21.21
N GLU A 243 -8.46 -1.79 -22.36
CA GLU A 243 -9.01 -2.41 -23.57
C GLU A 243 -8.17 -3.60 -24.05
N GLN A 244 -6.83 -3.48 -24.03
CA GLN A 244 -5.92 -4.58 -24.39
C GLN A 244 -6.05 -5.79 -23.46
N THR A 245 -6.34 -5.55 -22.19
CA THR A 245 -6.54 -6.59 -21.16
C THR A 245 -7.98 -7.10 -21.10
N GLN A 246 -8.83 -6.73 -22.06
CA GLN A 246 -10.26 -7.13 -22.18
C GLN A 246 -11.14 -6.60 -21.03
N HIS A 247 -10.72 -5.56 -20.32
CA HIS A 247 -11.54 -4.88 -19.31
C HIS A 247 -12.32 -3.75 -19.97
N THR A 248 -13.37 -4.10 -20.70
CA THR A 248 -14.18 -3.12 -21.47
C THR A 248 -15.33 -2.52 -20.67
N GLN A 249 -15.78 -3.20 -19.62
CA GLN A 249 -16.84 -2.71 -18.75
C GLN A 249 -16.26 -1.88 -17.60
N THR A 250 -16.10 -0.59 -17.82
CA THR A 250 -15.45 0.35 -16.91
C THR A 250 -16.40 1.45 -16.41
N GLY A 251 -17.71 1.20 -16.41
CA GLY A 251 -18.75 2.18 -16.05
C GLY A 251 -18.65 2.74 -14.62
N HIS A 252 -17.96 2.06 -13.72
CA HIS A 252 -17.66 2.52 -12.36
C HIS A 252 -16.53 3.54 -12.29
N ILE A 253 -15.74 3.74 -13.35
CA ILE A 253 -14.75 4.82 -13.41
C ILE A 253 -15.50 6.08 -13.85
N THR A 254 -16.10 6.79 -12.89
CA THR A 254 -17.02 7.90 -13.18
C THR A 254 -16.35 9.27 -13.21
N ARG A 255 -15.11 9.39 -12.70
CA ARG A 255 -14.40 10.67 -12.60
C ARG A 255 -12.90 10.50 -12.72
N LEU A 256 -12.25 11.59 -13.17
CA LEU A 256 -10.80 11.76 -13.18
C LEU A 256 -10.44 12.88 -12.20
N THR A 257 -9.68 12.55 -11.15
CA THR A 257 -9.37 13.48 -10.06
C THR A 257 -7.92 13.93 -10.16
N ARG A 258 -7.70 15.25 -10.14
CA ARG A 258 -6.37 15.84 -10.08
C ARG A 258 -5.84 15.81 -8.65
N ILE A 259 -4.60 15.39 -8.47
CA ILE A 259 -3.85 15.58 -7.23
C ILE A 259 -3.13 16.93 -7.32
N GLU A 260 -3.48 17.87 -6.45
CA GLU A 260 -2.85 19.19 -6.37
C GLU A 260 -1.75 19.17 -5.30
N GLU A 261 -0.49 19.34 -5.74
CA GLU A 261 0.67 19.30 -4.84
C GLU A 261 0.58 20.33 -3.71
N ASP A 262 0.05 21.52 -4.01
CA ASP A 262 -0.02 22.64 -3.06
C ASP A 262 -1.05 22.47 -1.95
N HIS A 263 -1.99 21.52 -2.09
CA HIS A 263 -3.02 21.26 -1.08
C HIS A 263 -2.53 20.37 0.07
N TYR A 264 -1.40 19.68 -0.12
CA TYR A 264 -0.92 18.68 0.82
C TYR A 264 0.50 18.93 1.30
N VAL A 265 0.80 18.50 2.51
CA VAL A 265 2.16 18.44 3.03
C VAL A 265 3.02 17.54 2.16
N ARG A 266 4.20 17.99 1.83
CA ARG A 266 5.13 17.19 1.05
C ARG A 266 5.93 16.27 1.98
N LEU A 267 5.70 14.98 1.83
CA LEU A 267 6.46 13.90 2.48
C LEU A 267 7.24 13.17 1.39
N ASP A 268 8.55 13.07 1.51
CA ASP A 268 9.34 12.24 0.62
C ASP A 268 9.36 10.77 1.10
N ARG A 269 9.87 9.87 0.26
CA ARG A 269 9.94 8.43 0.57
C ARG A 269 10.76 8.13 1.83
N PHE A 270 11.78 8.94 2.09
CA PHE A 270 12.64 8.76 3.26
C PHE A 270 11.89 9.13 4.54
N THR A 271 11.16 10.24 4.50
CA THR A 271 10.32 10.70 5.62
C THR A 271 9.22 9.68 5.96
N VAL A 272 8.51 9.17 4.95
CA VAL A 272 7.47 8.13 5.16
C VAL A 272 8.06 6.90 5.85
N ARG A 273 9.24 6.44 5.39
CA ARG A 273 9.94 5.30 5.97
C ARG A 273 10.51 5.61 7.37
N ASN A 274 11.23 6.73 7.52
CA ASN A 274 11.93 7.07 8.76
C ASN A 274 10.97 7.36 9.92
N LEU A 275 9.79 7.88 9.64
CA LEU A 275 8.70 8.07 10.61
C LEU A 275 7.84 6.82 10.80
N GLU A 276 8.10 5.74 10.07
CA GLU A 276 7.32 4.49 10.13
C GLU A 276 5.82 4.74 10.00
N LEU A 277 5.43 5.53 8.97
CA LEU A 277 4.02 5.95 8.84
C LEU A 277 3.10 4.79 8.47
N ILE A 278 3.53 3.92 7.54
CA ILE A 278 2.72 2.84 6.95
C ILE A 278 3.25 1.46 7.34
N HIS A 279 4.58 1.29 7.31
CA HIS A 279 5.23 0.02 7.62
C HIS A 279 6.27 0.23 8.71
N PRO A 280 6.35 -0.66 9.71
CA PRO A 280 7.41 -0.62 10.70
C PRO A 280 8.75 -1.04 10.06
N MET A 281 9.87 -0.61 10.65
CA MET A 281 11.21 -1.03 10.21
C MET A 281 11.59 -2.43 10.71
N SER A 282 10.93 -2.94 11.73
CA SER A 282 11.14 -4.28 12.28
C SER A 282 9.85 -5.09 12.20
N ASP A 283 9.98 -6.41 12.03
CA ASP A 283 8.84 -7.32 11.90
C ASP A 283 7.91 -7.30 13.14
N ASP A 284 8.46 -7.07 14.33
CA ASP A 284 7.72 -6.97 15.58
C ASP A 284 7.24 -5.54 15.90
N GLY A 285 7.58 -4.57 15.05
CA GLY A 285 7.22 -3.16 15.21
C GLY A 285 5.76 -2.87 14.85
N LYS A 286 5.33 -1.64 15.14
CA LYS A 286 4.07 -1.07 14.65
C LYS A 286 4.33 0.27 13.97
N SER A 287 3.60 0.49 12.88
CA SER A 287 3.58 1.78 12.18
C SER A 287 2.62 2.76 12.87
N LEU A 288 2.68 4.04 12.48
CA LEU A 288 1.68 5.02 12.91
C LEU A 288 0.28 4.60 12.45
N LEU A 289 0.15 4.10 11.22
CA LEU A 289 -1.14 3.64 10.69
C LEU A 289 -1.73 2.53 11.56
N ASP A 290 -0.93 1.55 12.01
CA ASP A 290 -1.41 0.47 12.90
C ASP A 290 -2.00 0.97 14.22
N ILE A 291 -1.54 2.15 14.67
CA ILE A 291 -2.04 2.78 15.89
C ILE A 291 -3.34 3.54 15.64
N ILE A 292 -3.39 4.32 14.55
CA ILE A 292 -4.51 5.24 14.30
C ILE A 292 -5.66 4.59 13.52
N ASP A 293 -5.45 3.43 12.89
CA ASP A 293 -6.49 2.75 12.12
C ASP A 293 -7.42 1.92 13.03
N ARG A 294 -8.55 2.52 13.36
CA ARG A 294 -9.70 1.91 14.04
C ARG A 294 -10.94 1.94 13.15
N THR A 295 -10.75 2.07 11.84
CA THR A 295 -11.84 2.07 10.88
C THR A 295 -12.56 0.74 10.85
N LEU A 296 -13.87 0.80 10.66
CA LEU A 296 -14.77 -0.35 10.64
C LEU A 296 -15.05 -0.84 9.22
N THR A 297 -14.85 0.03 8.22
CA THR A 297 -15.07 -0.30 6.81
C THR A 297 -13.76 -0.38 6.02
N PRO A 298 -13.66 -1.25 5.00
CA PRO A 298 -12.48 -1.28 4.12
C PRO A 298 -12.23 0.06 3.41
N MET A 299 -13.28 0.78 3.04
CA MET A 299 -13.22 2.11 2.39
C MET A 299 -12.62 3.15 3.33
N GLY A 300 -13.01 3.14 4.61
CA GLY A 300 -12.44 3.98 5.66
C GLY A 300 -10.94 3.73 5.82
N ALA A 301 -10.51 2.47 5.88
CA ALA A 301 -9.10 2.11 5.99
C ALA A 301 -8.27 2.64 4.82
N ARG A 302 -8.72 2.45 3.56
CA ARG A 302 -8.07 3.00 2.38
C ARG A 302 -8.02 4.54 2.40
N SER A 303 -9.09 5.17 2.87
CA SER A 303 -9.17 6.63 2.98
C SER A 303 -8.23 7.17 4.06
N LEU A 304 -8.15 6.53 5.23
CA LEU A 304 -7.27 6.92 6.34
C LEU A 304 -5.79 6.77 5.94
N HIS A 305 -5.44 5.69 5.27
CA HIS A 305 -4.11 5.48 4.68
C HIS A 305 -3.73 6.67 3.78
N ARG A 306 -4.64 7.10 2.91
CA ARG A 306 -4.42 8.28 2.05
C ARG A 306 -4.32 9.59 2.83
N TRP A 307 -5.17 9.81 3.84
CA TRP A 307 -5.08 11.00 4.68
C TRP A 307 -3.72 11.12 5.37
N LEU A 308 -3.15 10.00 5.80
CA LEU A 308 -1.82 9.96 6.42
C LEU A 308 -0.69 10.32 5.45
N LEU A 309 -0.77 9.87 4.20
CA LEU A 309 0.25 10.16 3.17
C LEU A 309 0.09 11.54 2.51
N PHE A 310 -1.11 12.13 2.61
CA PHE A 310 -1.46 13.43 2.05
C PHE A 310 -2.09 14.33 3.12
N PRO A 311 -1.32 14.76 4.17
CA PRO A 311 -1.82 15.66 5.19
C PRO A 311 -2.17 17.02 4.59
N LEU A 312 -3.18 17.66 5.14
CA LEU A 312 -3.72 18.93 4.61
C LEU A 312 -2.81 20.11 4.94
N ARG A 313 -2.86 21.14 4.07
CA ARG A 313 -2.25 22.46 4.33
C ARG A 313 -3.29 23.56 4.58
N SER A 314 -4.55 23.31 4.23
CA SER A 314 -5.64 24.26 4.47
C SER A 314 -6.06 24.23 5.93
N VAL A 315 -5.84 25.32 6.66
CA VAL A 315 -6.28 25.49 8.07
C VAL A 315 -7.78 25.21 8.20
N LYS A 316 -8.59 25.72 7.27
CA LYS A 316 -10.04 25.53 7.27
C LYS A 316 -10.43 24.04 7.20
N ASP A 317 -9.81 23.28 6.29
CA ASP A 317 -10.16 21.88 6.09
C ASP A 317 -9.66 21.01 7.25
N ILE A 318 -8.51 21.38 7.84
CA ILE A 318 -7.99 20.74 9.06
C ILE A 318 -8.94 20.96 10.22
N GLN A 319 -9.34 22.21 10.48
CA GLN A 319 -10.27 22.58 11.56
C GLN A 319 -11.62 21.90 11.35
N GLN A 320 -12.12 21.82 10.11
CA GLN A 320 -13.35 21.10 9.80
C GLN A 320 -13.26 19.62 10.19
N ARG A 321 -12.13 18.91 9.91
CA ARG A 321 -11.94 17.54 10.37
C ARG A 321 -11.86 17.45 11.89
N GLN A 322 -11.15 18.36 12.53
CA GLN A 322 -11.08 18.43 14.00
C GLN A 322 -12.44 18.65 14.66
N ASP A 323 -13.29 19.48 14.06
CA ASP A 323 -14.67 19.70 14.51
C ASP A 323 -15.50 18.41 14.43
N GLY A 324 -15.28 17.62 13.37
CA GLY A 324 -15.89 16.30 13.21
C GLY A 324 -15.41 15.30 14.27
N VAL A 325 -14.09 15.25 14.52
CA VAL A 325 -13.51 14.41 15.58
C VAL A 325 -14.05 14.81 16.95
N GLU A 326 -14.12 16.13 17.25
CA GLU A 326 -14.64 16.65 18.50
C GLU A 326 -16.11 16.29 18.72
N TYR A 327 -16.90 16.26 17.65
CA TYR A 327 -18.32 15.91 17.71
C TYR A 327 -18.53 14.50 18.24
N PHE A 328 -17.73 13.52 17.78
CA PHE A 328 -17.76 12.16 18.32
C PHE A 328 -17.40 12.05 19.81
N PHE A 329 -16.59 13.00 20.33
CA PHE A 329 -16.32 13.07 21.76
C PHE A 329 -17.52 13.54 22.56
N LYS A 330 -18.21 14.59 22.06
CA LYS A 330 -19.30 15.27 22.75
C LYS A 330 -20.61 14.50 22.72
N GLU A 331 -20.80 13.66 21.68
CA GLU A 331 -22.05 12.96 21.40
C GLU A 331 -21.85 11.41 21.45
N PRO A 332 -21.92 10.80 22.64
CA PRO A 332 -21.73 9.34 22.76
C PRO A 332 -22.75 8.52 21.98
N GLU A 333 -24.03 8.93 21.99
CA GLU A 333 -25.11 8.23 21.29
C GLU A 333 -24.86 8.20 19.77
N PHE A 334 -24.41 9.33 19.20
CA PHE A 334 -24.04 9.41 17.79
C PHE A 334 -22.84 8.51 17.48
N ARG A 335 -21.84 8.48 18.34
CA ARG A 335 -20.65 7.61 18.19
C ARG A 335 -21.05 6.12 18.20
N GLU A 336 -21.88 5.69 19.15
CA GLU A 336 -22.34 4.31 19.28
C GLU A 336 -23.17 3.89 18.05
N LEU A 337 -24.10 4.76 17.61
CA LEU A 337 -24.84 4.53 16.38
C LEU A 337 -23.92 4.35 15.17
N CYS A 338 -22.93 5.26 15.02
CA CYS A 338 -21.96 5.15 13.92
C CYS A 338 -21.14 3.86 14.02
N GLN A 339 -20.72 3.44 15.21
CA GLN A 339 -19.99 2.19 15.42
C GLN A 339 -20.80 0.99 14.97
N ASP A 340 -22.07 0.92 15.36
CA ASP A 340 -22.94 -0.20 15.04
C ASP A 340 -23.28 -0.25 13.54
N GLU A 341 -23.60 0.88 12.94
CA GLU A 341 -24.02 0.92 11.54
C GLU A 341 -22.85 0.80 10.57
N LEU A 342 -21.69 1.46 10.82
CA LEU A 342 -20.49 1.31 10.01
C LEU A 342 -19.98 -0.14 10.02
N GLY A 343 -20.09 -0.83 11.16
CA GLY A 343 -19.69 -2.24 11.28
C GLY A 343 -20.49 -3.20 10.41
N LYS A 344 -21.72 -2.82 9.99
CA LYS A 344 -22.57 -3.61 9.09
C LYS A 344 -22.29 -3.35 7.61
N ILE A 345 -21.59 -2.26 7.28
CA ILE A 345 -21.30 -1.87 5.90
C ILE A 345 -20.04 -2.60 5.40
N GLY A 346 -20.20 -3.42 4.37
CA GLY A 346 -19.12 -4.08 3.68
C GLY A 346 -18.34 -3.14 2.74
N ASP A 347 -17.58 -3.71 1.81
CA ASP A 347 -16.82 -2.94 0.82
C ASP A 347 -17.72 -2.45 -0.32
N LEU A 348 -18.39 -1.35 -0.10
CA LEU A 348 -19.35 -0.77 -1.05
C LEU A 348 -18.63 -0.34 -2.35
N GLU A 349 -17.41 0.19 -2.32
CA GLU A 349 -16.66 0.56 -3.52
C GLU A 349 -16.42 -0.66 -4.43
N ARG A 350 -15.99 -1.79 -3.88
CA ARG A 350 -15.75 -3.01 -4.65
C ARG A 350 -17.02 -3.70 -5.11
N ILE A 351 -18.10 -3.64 -4.32
CA ILE A 351 -19.41 -4.12 -4.77
C ILE A 351 -19.89 -3.32 -5.97
N VAL A 352 -19.75 -2.00 -5.96
CA VAL A 352 -20.11 -1.12 -7.07
C VAL A 352 -19.32 -1.45 -8.35
N SER A 353 -18.04 -1.72 -8.25
CA SER A 353 -17.24 -2.12 -9.41
C SER A 353 -17.70 -3.47 -9.99
N LYS A 354 -18.06 -4.43 -9.14
CA LYS A 354 -18.61 -5.74 -9.57
C LYS A 354 -19.97 -5.60 -10.23
N ILE A 355 -20.82 -4.67 -9.75
CA ILE A 355 -22.10 -4.34 -10.40
C ILE A 355 -21.84 -3.83 -11.83
N ALA A 356 -20.91 -2.88 -11.99
CA ALA A 356 -20.58 -2.30 -13.29
C ALA A 356 -20.08 -3.32 -14.31
N VAL A 357 -19.33 -4.34 -13.88
CA VAL A 357 -18.83 -5.42 -14.74
C VAL A 357 -19.76 -6.64 -14.79
N GLY A 358 -20.91 -6.59 -14.13
CA GLY A 358 -21.89 -7.69 -14.12
C GLY A 358 -21.42 -8.96 -13.38
N ARG A 359 -20.45 -8.84 -12.46
CA ARG A 359 -19.88 -9.97 -11.69
C ARG A 359 -20.29 -10.00 -10.23
N VAL A 360 -21.21 -9.12 -9.81
CA VAL A 360 -21.74 -9.12 -8.45
C VAL A 360 -22.52 -10.40 -8.17
N THR A 361 -22.28 -11.02 -7.04
CA THR A 361 -22.96 -12.23 -6.60
C THR A 361 -24.28 -11.90 -5.88
N PRO A 362 -25.25 -12.84 -5.78
CA PRO A 362 -26.49 -12.61 -5.04
C PRO A 362 -26.25 -12.24 -3.57
N ARG A 363 -25.26 -12.81 -2.91
CA ARG A 363 -24.88 -12.47 -1.53
C ARG A 363 -24.32 -11.05 -1.41
N GLU A 364 -23.49 -10.62 -2.34
CA GLU A 364 -22.97 -9.24 -2.37
C GLU A 364 -24.10 -8.24 -2.65
N MET A 365 -25.10 -8.62 -3.47
CA MET A 365 -26.27 -7.77 -3.68
C MET A 365 -27.12 -7.65 -2.39
N GLN A 366 -27.22 -8.70 -1.57
CA GLN A 366 -27.82 -8.61 -0.24
C GLN A 366 -26.98 -7.77 0.73
N GLN A 367 -25.64 -7.87 0.67
CA GLN A 367 -24.76 -6.98 1.44
C GLN A 367 -24.97 -5.52 1.05
N LEU A 368 -25.15 -5.23 -0.25
CA LEU A 368 -25.51 -3.89 -0.71
C LEU A 368 -26.83 -3.41 -0.09
N ARG A 369 -27.88 -4.24 -0.08
CA ARG A 369 -29.17 -3.90 0.55
C ARG A 369 -28.98 -3.53 2.03
N MET A 370 -28.28 -4.37 2.78
CA MET A 370 -27.99 -4.11 4.20
C MET A 370 -27.17 -2.82 4.39
N ALA A 371 -26.20 -2.59 3.53
CA ALA A 371 -25.40 -1.36 3.55
C ALA A 371 -26.28 -0.12 3.29
N LEU A 372 -27.23 -0.19 2.33
CA LEU A 372 -28.14 0.92 2.06
C LEU A 372 -29.10 1.22 3.22
N GLU A 373 -29.51 0.21 3.97
CA GLU A 373 -30.29 0.37 5.20
C GLU A 373 -29.48 1.17 6.25
N SER A 374 -28.24 0.75 6.52
CA SER A 374 -27.34 1.47 7.42
C SER A 374 -27.00 2.89 6.92
N VAL A 375 -26.82 3.09 5.61
CA VAL A 375 -26.63 4.42 5.00
C VAL A 375 -27.85 5.32 5.28
N GLY A 376 -29.06 4.78 5.21
CA GLY A 376 -30.27 5.53 5.55
C GLY A 376 -30.27 6.03 6.99
N LEU A 377 -29.92 5.17 7.95
CA LEU A 377 -29.83 5.52 9.37
C LEU A 377 -28.71 6.53 9.66
N LEU A 378 -27.52 6.30 9.11
CA LEU A 378 -26.38 7.23 9.23
C LEU A 378 -26.69 8.60 8.63
N ARG A 379 -27.34 8.62 7.46
CA ARG A 379 -27.77 9.85 6.80
C ARG A 379 -28.69 10.70 7.70
N GLU A 380 -29.73 10.10 8.25
CA GLU A 380 -30.67 10.78 9.15
C GLU A 380 -29.96 11.30 10.41
N ALA A 381 -29.11 10.49 11.05
CA ALA A 381 -28.34 10.90 12.20
C ALA A 381 -27.39 12.08 11.87
N CYS A 382 -26.73 12.04 10.71
CA CYS A 382 -25.84 13.12 10.26
C CYS A 382 -26.60 14.42 9.95
N ILE A 383 -27.77 14.35 9.29
CA ILE A 383 -28.56 15.54 8.96
C ILE A 383 -29.06 16.25 10.24
N HIS A 384 -29.43 15.49 11.27
CA HIS A 384 -29.90 16.04 12.53
C HIS A 384 -28.78 16.40 13.51
N ALA A 385 -27.51 16.15 13.15
CA ALA A 385 -26.36 16.50 13.96
C ALA A 385 -26.25 18.03 14.14
N SER A 386 -25.82 18.48 15.32
CA SER A 386 -25.53 19.91 15.57
C SER A 386 -24.26 20.42 14.89
N ASN A 387 -23.43 19.50 14.34
CA ASN A 387 -22.15 19.80 13.70
C ASN A 387 -22.33 19.95 12.18
N LYS A 388 -21.81 21.05 11.64
CA LYS A 388 -21.93 21.41 10.21
C LYS A 388 -21.30 20.37 9.27
N GLN A 389 -20.16 19.79 9.65
CA GLN A 389 -19.50 18.79 8.83
C GLN A 389 -20.33 17.50 8.74
N MET A 390 -20.91 17.07 9.86
CA MET A 390 -21.82 15.92 9.87
C MET A 390 -23.04 16.18 8.99
N GLN A 391 -23.64 17.38 9.08
CA GLN A 391 -24.75 17.76 8.20
C GLN A 391 -24.36 17.72 6.73
N GLU A 392 -23.19 18.25 6.37
CA GLU A 392 -22.69 18.19 4.97
C GLU A 392 -22.48 16.75 4.48
N ILE A 393 -21.98 15.86 5.34
CA ILE A 393 -21.84 14.43 5.05
C ILE A 393 -23.23 13.82 4.81
N GLY A 394 -24.17 14.03 5.72
CA GLY A 394 -25.52 13.50 5.61
C GLY A 394 -26.28 13.99 4.38
N LEU A 395 -26.16 15.27 4.03
CA LEU A 395 -26.77 15.87 2.84
C LEU A 395 -26.22 15.30 1.52
N LYS A 396 -24.96 14.85 1.52
CA LYS A 396 -24.34 14.19 0.35
C LYS A 396 -24.65 12.71 0.25
N MET A 397 -25.14 12.07 1.30
CA MET A 397 -25.57 10.68 1.28
C MET A 397 -26.96 10.54 0.64
N ASP A 398 -27.19 9.40 0.02
CA ASP A 398 -28.49 9.02 -0.56
C ASP A 398 -28.85 7.59 -0.11
N ALA A 399 -29.98 7.41 0.51
CA ALA A 399 -30.43 6.09 0.97
C ALA A 399 -30.74 5.11 -0.18
N CYS A 400 -30.78 5.57 -1.44
CA CYS A 400 -31.11 4.79 -2.63
C CYS A 400 -32.33 3.86 -2.39
N LYS A 401 -33.39 4.40 -1.80
CA LYS A 401 -34.53 3.64 -1.30
C LYS A 401 -35.17 2.76 -2.39
N GLU A 402 -35.25 3.28 -3.61
CA GLU A 402 -35.81 2.53 -4.74
C GLU A 402 -34.99 1.26 -5.02
N LEU A 403 -33.66 1.37 -5.01
CA LEU A 403 -32.77 0.22 -5.18
C LEU A 403 -32.87 -0.75 -4.00
N HIS A 404 -32.87 -0.21 -2.77
CA HIS A 404 -33.04 -1.01 -1.55
C HIS A 404 -34.33 -1.85 -1.59
N ASP A 405 -35.47 -1.20 -1.85
CA ASP A 405 -36.79 -1.85 -1.87
C ASP A 405 -36.88 -2.88 -3.02
N ARG A 406 -36.25 -2.59 -4.15
CA ARG A 406 -36.16 -3.51 -5.29
C ARG A 406 -35.37 -4.77 -4.94
N ILE A 407 -34.20 -4.63 -4.31
CA ILE A 407 -33.39 -5.79 -3.89
C ILE A 407 -34.16 -6.62 -2.82
N LEU A 408 -34.78 -5.95 -1.87
CA LEU A 408 -35.59 -6.59 -0.82
C LEU A 408 -36.74 -7.40 -1.40
N HIS A 409 -37.42 -6.87 -2.44
CA HIS A 409 -38.53 -7.54 -3.10
C HIS A 409 -38.05 -8.72 -3.96
N ASP A 410 -36.95 -8.55 -4.72
CA ASP A 410 -36.56 -9.50 -5.77
C ASP A 410 -35.70 -10.67 -5.26
N LEU A 411 -34.92 -10.48 -4.21
CA LEU A 411 -34.01 -11.51 -3.71
C LEU A 411 -34.50 -12.19 -2.43
N LEU A 412 -34.15 -13.47 -2.33
CA LEU A 412 -34.29 -14.20 -1.05
C LEU A 412 -33.39 -13.58 0.02
N PRO A 413 -33.78 -13.64 1.32
CA PRO A 413 -32.96 -13.09 2.42
C PRO A 413 -31.57 -13.73 2.54
N ASP A 414 -31.43 -15.02 2.27
CA ASP A 414 -30.16 -15.77 2.25
C ASP A 414 -30.02 -16.49 0.90
N PRO A 415 -29.61 -15.77 -0.16
CA PRO A 415 -29.45 -16.36 -1.48
C PRO A 415 -28.18 -17.20 -1.57
N PRO A 416 -28.12 -18.16 -2.50
CA PRO A 416 -26.90 -18.91 -2.76
C PRO A 416 -25.77 -17.98 -3.25
N ALA A 417 -24.51 -18.42 -3.10
CA ALA A 417 -23.37 -17.64 -3.56
C ALA A 417 -23.32 -17.45 -5.08
N LEU A 418 -23.90 -18.37 -5.85
CA LEU A 418 -23.89 -18.35 -7.33
C LEU A 418 -25.31 -18.53 -7.86
N VAL A 419 -25.66 -17.78 -8.88
CA VAL A 419 -26.99 -17.83 -9.54
C VAL A 419 -27.28 -19.20 -10.14
N ASN A 420 -26.28 -19.90 -10.67
CA ASN A 420 -26.41 -21.22 -11.28
C ASN A 420 -26.78 -22.35 -10.32
N LYS A 421 -26.88 -22.09 -9.01
CA LYS A 421 -27.41 -23.04 -8.02
C LYS A 421 -28.93 -23.00 -7.90
N GLY A 422 -29.56 -21.99 -8.49
CA GLY A 422 -30.97 -21.74 -8.34
C GLY A 422 -31.39 -21.27 -6.94
N GLY A 423 -32.62 -20.82 -6.76
CA GLY A 423 -33.12 -20.35 -5.48
C GLY A 423 -32.60 -18.96 -5.11
N VAL A 424 -32.49 -18.06 -6.08
CA VAL A 424 -32.02 -16.69 -5.90
C VAL A 424 -33.15 -15.68 -5.76
N ILE A 425 -34.18 -15.81 -6.60
CA ILE A 425 -35.29 -14.86 -6.69
C ILE A 425 -36.39 -15.21 -5.67
N ALA A 426 -36.96 -14.22 -5.02
CA ALA A 426 -38.07 -14.40 -4.08
C ALA A 426 -39.36 -14.88 -4.76
N ALA A 427 -40.29 -15.45 -4.01
CA ALA A 427 -41.62 -15.81 -4.51
C ALA A 427 -42.47 -14.53 -4.72
N GLY A 428 -43.34 -14.52 -5.73
CA GLY A 428 -44.16 -13.38 -6.08
C GLY A 428 -43.56 -12.37 -7.03
N VAL A 429 -42.27 -12.50 -7.36
CA VAL A 429 -41.57 -11.61 -8.32
C VAL A 429 -41.98 -11.91 -9.77
N CYS A 430 -42.17 -13.18 -10.09
CA CYS A 430 -42.54 -13.60 -11.43
C CYS A 430 -43.48 -14.81 -11.36
N ASN A 431 -44.71 -14.66 -11.86
CA ASN A 431 -45.74 -15.71 -11.86
C ASN A 431 -45.26 -16.98 -12.61
N GLU A 432 -44.59 -16.81 -13.77
CA GLU A 432 -44.06 -17.95 -14.54
C GLU A 432 -43.04 -18.76 -13.71
N LEU A 433 -42.16 -18.05 -12.95
CA LEU A 433 -41.21 -18.70 -12.10
C LEU A 433 -41.84 -19.49 -10.96
N ASP A 434 -42.89 -18.94 -10.34
CA ASP A 434 -43.61 -19.58 -9.25
C ASP A 434 -44.42 -20.79 -9.73
N GLU A 435 -45.03 -20.73 -10.93
CA GLU A 435 -45.64 -21.87 -11.58
C GLU A 435 -44.63 -22.99 -11.85
N LEU A 436 -43.48 -22.69 -12.43
CA LEU A 436 -42.43 -23.68 -12.69
C LEU A 436 -41.89 -24.32 -11.40
N ARG A 437 -41.71 -23.54 -10.35
CA ARG A 437 -41.33 -24.07 -9.01
C ARG A 437 -42.38 -24.99 -8.44
N SER A 438 -43.67 -24.64 -8.61
CA SER A 438 -44.79 -25.49 -8.21
C SER A 438 -44.78 -26.84 -8.94
N ILE A 439 -44.56 -26.82 -10.26
CA ILE A 439 -44.43 -28.03 -11.10
C ILE A 439 -43.24 -28.88 -10.65
N SER A 440 -42.06 -28.28 -10.40
CA SER A 440 -40.88 -29.00 -9.93
C SER A 440 -41.11 -29.63 -8.56
N THR A 441 -41.71 -28.92 -7.64
CA THR A 441 -42.01 -29.42 -6.28
C THR A 441 -43.08 -30.53 -6.31
N SER A 442 -44.14 -30.33 -7.05
CA SER A 442 -45.19 -31.34 -7.24
C SER A 442 -44.65 -32.59 -7.93
N GLY A 443 -43.74 -32.42 -8.90
CA GLY A 443 -43.09 -33.53 -9.56
C GLY A 443 -42.21 -34.36 -8.60
N LYS A 444 -41.47 -33.72 -7.70
CA LYS A 444 -40.68 -34.42 -6.69
C LYS A 444 -41.56 -35.19 -5.66
N SER A 445 -42.68 -34.59 -5.25
CA SER A 445 -43.66 -35.28 -4.40
C SER A 445 -44.29 -36.46 -5.11
N TYR A 446 -44.56 -36.36 -6.40
CA TYR A 446 -45.08 -37.45 -7.21
C TYR A 446 -44.06 -38.58 -7.41
N LEU A 447 -42.79 -38.29 -7.56
CA LEU A 447 -41.73 -39.34 -7.56
C LEU A 447 -41.72 -40.14 -6.25
N GLN A 448 -41.94 -39.45 -5.13
CA GLN A 448 -42.06 -40.14 -3.84
C GLN A 448 -43.32 -41.02 -3.80
N HIS A 449 -44.45 -40.55 -4.31
CA HIS A 449 -45.68 -41.34 -4.41
C HIS A 449 -45.50 -42.54 -5.36
N ILE A 450 -44.77 -42.37 -6.49
CA ILE A 450 -44.41 -43.51 -7.37
C ILE A 450 -43.56 -44.51 -6.56
N GLN A 451 -42.58 -44.07 -5.78
CA GLN A 451 -41.78 -44.96 -4.97
C GLN A 451 -42.58 -45.77 -3.98
N GLU A 452 -43.52 -45.12 -3.28
CA GLU A 452 -44.41 -45.77 -2.31
C GLU A 452 -45.37 -46.73 -3.02
N ARG A 453 -46.05 -46.35 -4.08
CA ARG A 453 -46.97 -47.17 -4.87
C ARG A 453 -46.27 -48.43 -5.44
N GLU A 454 -45.11 -48.21 -6.10
CA GLU A 454 -44.36 -49.33 -6.68
C GLU A 454 -43.76 -50.26 -5.58
N SER A 455 -43.38 -49.73 -4.44
CA SER A 455 -42.98 -50.54 -3.29
C SER A 455 -44.08 -51.40 -2.74
N GLU A 456 -45.31 -50.88 -2.64
CA GLU A 456 -46.51 -51.61 -2.26
C GLU A 456 -46.90 -52.66 -3.30
N ALA A 457 -46.96 -52.25 -4.59
CA ALA A 457 -47.38 -53.11 -5.70
C ALA A 457 -46.45 -54.30 -5.93
N THR A 458 -45.11 -54.10 -5.78
CA THR A 458 -44.09 -55.12 -5.98
C THR A 458 -43.70 -55.91 -4.72
N GLY A 459 -44.09 -55.41 -3.54
CA GLY A 459 -43.69 -55.97 -2.25
C GLY A 459 -42.18 -55.78 -1.95
N ILE A 460 -41.51 -54.81 -2.60
CA ILE A 460 -40.09 -54.56 -2.43
C ILE A 460 -39.90 -53.40 -1.44
N PRO A 461 -39.59 -53.62 -0.17
CA PRO A 461 -39.56 -52.54 0.85
C PRO A 461 -38.32 -51.66 0.74
N SER A 462 -37.31 -52.10 0.00
CA SER A 462 -36.02 -51.37 -0.18
C SER A 462 -35.91 -50.62 -1.51
N LEU A 463 -37.02 -50.45 -2.22
CA LEU A 463 -37.10 -49.72 -3.48
C LEU A 463 -36.78 -48.23 -3.23
N LYS A 464 -35.87 -47.70 -4.03
CA LYS A 464 -35.49 -46.27 -4.00
C LYS A 464 -35.52 -45.68 -5.40
N ILE A 465 -36.07 -44.48 -5.51
CA ILE A 465 -35.88 -43.66 -6.72
C ILE A 465 -34.65 -42.79 -6.52
N GLY A 466 -33.70 -42.86 -7.45
CA GLY A 466 -32.48 -42.07 -7.46
C GLY A 466 -32.29 -41.39 -8.81
N PHE A 467 -31.38 -40.42 -8.90
CA PHE A 467 -31.04 -39.70 -10.12
C PHE A 467 -29.58 -39.95 -10.51
N ASN A 468 -29.34 -40.08 -11.80
CA ASN A 468 -28.00 -40.24 -12.38
C ASN A 468 -27.88 -39.38 -13.62
N ASN A 469 -26.79 -38.63 -13.75
CA ASN A 469 -26.55 -37.68 -14.87
C ASN A 469 -26.50 -38.35 -16.25
N VAL A 470 -26.32 -39.68 -16.34
CA VAL A 470 -26.21 -40.42 -17.60
C VAL A 470 -27.56 -40.94 -18.11
N PHE A 471 -28.43 -41.42 -17.21
CA PHE A 471 -29.72 -42.04 -17.62
C PHE A 471 -30.94 -41.49 -16.85
N GLY A 472 -30.79 -40.40 -16.09
CA GLY A 472 -31.87 -39.71 -15.42
C GLY A 472 -32.36 -40.38 -14.15
N TYR A 473 -33.66 -40.25 -13.87
CA TYR A 473 -34.26 -40.91 -12.72
C TYR A 473 -34.39 -42.40 -12.95
N TYR A 474 -34.09 -43.19 -11.90
CA TYR A 474 -34.13 -44.67 -11.93
C TYR A 474 -34.68 -45.21 -10.61
N ILE A 475 -35.29 -46.41 -10.73
CA ILE A 475 -35.66 -47.21 -9.57
C ILE A 475 -34.52 -48.19 -9.26
N GLU A 476 -33.98 -48.10 -8.06
CA GLU A 476 -32.94 -49.02 -7.56
C GLU A 476 -33.56 -50.13 -6.73
N VAL A 477 -33.32 -51.38 -7.17
CA VAL A 477 -33.76 -52.60 -6.52
C VAL A 477 -32.58 -53.44 -6.12
N ARG A 478 -32.49 -53.85 -4.85
CA ARG A 478 -31.45 -54.75 -4.38
C ARG A 478 -31.56 -56.14 -5.04
N ASN A 479 -30.47 -56.79 -5.28
CA ASN A 479 -30.40 -58.09 -5.96
C ASN A 479 -31.23 -59.20 -5.26
N THR A 480 -31.51 -59.05 -3.95
CA THR A 480 -32.37 -59.97 -3.17
C THR A 480 -33.84 -59.96 -3.64
N TYR A 481 -34.31 -58.91 -4.26
CA TYR A 481 -35.68 -58.74 -4.75
C TYR A 481 -35.82 -58.75 -6.26
N LYS A 482 -34.76 -59.14 -6.98
CA LYS A 482 -34.71 -59.11 -8.46
C LYS A 482 -35.84 -59.90 -9.12
N GLN A 483 -36.32 -61.01 -8.49
CA GLN A 483 -37.41 -61.84 -9.04
C GLN A 483 -38.79 -61.20 -8.89
N GLN A 484 -38.92 -60.14 -8.12
CA GLN A 484 -40.19 -59.43 -7.88
C GLN A 484 -40.35 -58.21 -8.81
N VAL A 485 -39.34 -57.95 -9.66
CA VAL A 485 -39.37 -56.79 -10.59
C VAL A 485 -40.33 -57.09 -11.72
N PRO A 486 -41.32 -56.17 -12.02
CA PRO A 486 -42.23 -56.30 -13.15
C PRO A 486 -41.49 -56.38 -14.50
N ALA A 487 -42.02 -57.20 -15.42
CA ALA A 487 -41.45 -57.39 -16.73
C ALA A 487 -41.41 -56.16 -17.62
N GLU A 488 -42.26 -55.15 -17.34
CA GLU A 488 -42.38 -53.88 -18.01
C GLU A 488 -41.30 -52.86 -17.60
N TRP A 489 -40.59 -53.11 -16.52
CA TRP A 489 -39.47 -52.25 -16.14
C TRP A 489 -38.25 -52.47 -17.00
N ILE A 490 -37.69 -51.40 -17.58
CA ILE A 490 -36.50 -51.47 -18.47
C ILE A 490 -35.23 -51.36 -17.63
N ARG A 491 -34.42 -52.44 -17.58
CA ARG A 491 -33.17 -52.47 -16.89
C ARG A 491 -32.12 -51.60 -17.61
N LYS A 492 -31.50 -50.66 -16.91
CA LYS A 492 -30.46 -49.76 -17.46
C LYS A 492 -29.07 -50.05 -16.95
N GLN A 493 -28.94 -50.48 -15.70
CA GLN A 493 -27.61 -50.71 -15.13
C GLN A 493 -27.67 -51.86 -14.10
N THR A 494 -26.67 -52.69 -14.09
CA THR A 494 -26.42 -53.71 -13.07
C THR A 494 -25.26 -53.27 -12.21
N LEU A 495 -25.45 -53.24 -10.90
CA LEU A 495 -24.43 -52.96 -9.88
C LEU A 495 -24.13 -54.24 -9.09
N VAL A 496 -23.10 -54.22 -8.27
CA VAL A 496 -22.69 -55.41 -7.46
C VAL A 496 -23.80 -55.86 -6.50
N GLN A 497 -24.59 -54.95 -5.96
CA GLN A 497 -25.61 -55.21 -4.92
C GLN A 497 -27.03 -54.80 -5.31
N ALA A 498 -27.23 -54.16 -6.50
CA ALA A 498 -28.52 -53.68 -6.93
C ALA A 498 -28.61 -53.63 -8.46
N GLU A 499 -29.83 -53.56 -8.99
CA GLU A 499 -30.08 -53.23 -10.40
C GLU A 499 -30.92 -51.93 -10.49
N ARG A 500 -30.72 -51.18 -11.59
CA ARG A 500 -31.40 -49.95 -11.85
C ARG A 500 -32.32 -50.05 -13.04
N TYR A 501 -33.54 -49.65 -12.83
CA TYR A 501 -34.63 -49.75 -13.78
C TYR A 501 -35.27 -48.41 -14.07
N ILE A 502 -35.87 -48.27 -15.24
CA ILE A 502 -36.73 -47.15 -15.59
C ILE A 502 -38.12 -47.60 -16.04
N THR A 503 -39.13 -46.77 -15.78
CA THR A 503 -40.50 -46.96 -16.28
C THR A 503 -40.80 -45.84 -17.27
N GLN A 504 -41.80 -46.02 -18.14
CA GLN A 504 -42.24 -45.00 -19.09
C GLN A 504 -42.77 -43.76 -18.32
N GLU A 505 -43.54 -43.99 -17.29
CA GLU A 505 -44.07 -42.93 -16.41
C GLU A 505 -42.95 -42.12 -15.74
N LEU A 506 -41.92 -42.80 -15.21
CA LEU A 506 -40.80 -42.13 -14.61
C LEU A 506 -40.07 -41.25 -15.60
N LYS A 507 -39.94 -41.67 -16.86
CA LYS A 507 -39.29 -40.89 -17.94
C LYS A 507 -40.12 -39.65 -18.33
N GLU A 508 -41.46 -39.76 -18.42
CA GLU A 508 -42.32 -38.61 -18.74
C GLU A 508 -42.25 -37.52 -17.63
N TYR A 509 -42.23 -37.93 -16.36
CA TYR A 509 -42.08 -37.03 -15.24
C TYR A 509 -40.66 -36.43 -15.16
N GLU A 510 -39.62 -37.22 -15.49
CA GLU A 510 -38.26 -36.74 -15.63
C GLU A 510 -38.17 -35.57 -16.63
N GLU A 511 -38.72 -35.75 -17.84
CA GLU A 511 -38.72 -34.70 -18.88
C GLU A 511 -39.42 -33.43 -18.41
N LYS A 512 -40.51 -33.55 -17.64
CA LYS A 512 -41.22 -32.42 -17.05
C LYS A 512 -40.40 -31.72 -15.95
N ILE A 513 -39.78 -32.47 -15.03
CA ILE A 513 -39.01 -31.93 -13.91
C ILE A 513 -37.74 -31.27 -14.41
N LEU A 514 -36.94 -31.95 -15.24
CA LEU A 514 -35.69 -31.41 -15.78
C LEU A 514 -35.94 -30.20 -16.68
N GLY A 515 -36.97 -30.25 -17.53
CA GLY A 515 -37.40 -29.11 -18.34
C GLY A 515 -37.84 -27.93 -17.51
N ALA A 516 -38.47 -28.14 -16.37
CA ALA A 516 -38.84 -27.08 -15.42
C ALA A 516 -37.63 -26.54 -14.69
N GLU A 517 -36.67 -27.37 -14.23
CA GLU A 517 -35.46 -26.94 -13.53
C GLU A 517 -34.56 -26.10 -14.42
N ASP A 518 -34.34 -26.49 -15.68
CA ASP A 518 -33.54 -25.71 -16.65
C ASP A 518 -34.20 -24.34 -16.95
N ARG A 519 -35.55 -24.30 -17.05
CA ARG A 519 -36.29 -23.07 -17.25
C ARG A 519 -36.26 -22.17 -16.03
N ILE A 520 -36.40 -22.73 -14.82
CA ILE A 520 -36.25 -22.00 -13.55
C ILE A 520 -34.89 -21.31 -13.53
N LEU A 521 -33.82 -22.04 -13.78
CA LEU A 521 -32.46 -21.51 -13.72
C LEU A 521 -32.23 -20.40 -14.77
N SER A 522 -32.73 -20.60 -15.99
CA SER A 522 -32.67 -19.60 -17.05
C SER A 522 -33.41 -18.32 -16.69
N LEU A 523 -34.65 -18.46 -16.13
CA LEU A 523 -35.48 -17.35 -15.72
C LEU A 523 -34.92 -16.59 -14.51
N GLU A 524 -34.45 -17.32 -13.49
CA GLU A 524 -33.76 -16.72 -12.34
C GLU A 524 -32.51 -15.94 -12.76
N THR A 525 -31.70 -16.49 -13.68
CA THR A 525 -30.54 -15.81 -14.23
C THR A 525 -30.94 -14.51 -14.95
N LYS A 526 -32.00 -14.54 -15.74
CA LYS A 526 -32.51 -13.36 -16.46
C LYS A 526 -32.98 -12.29 -15.48
N LEU A 527 -33.84 -12.66 -14.50
CA LEU A 527 -34.36 -11.72 -13.48
C LEU A 527 -33.24 -11.13 -12.63
N TYR A 528 -32.24 -11.94 -12.26
CA TYR A 528 -31.09 -11.44 -11.54
C TYR A 528 -30.26 -10.45 -12.36
N ASN A 529 -30.00 -10.72 -13.63
CA ASN A 529 -29.31 -9.79 -14.53
C ASN A 529 -30.08 -8.48 -14.73
N GLU A 530 -31.43 -8.51 -14.76
CA GLU A 530 -32.26 -7.32 -14.78
C GLU A 530 -32.09 -6.50 -13.48
N LEU A 531 -32.05 -7.15 -12.32
CA LEU A 531 -31.76 -6.50 -11.04
C LEU A 531 -30.35 -5.85 -11.04
N VAL A 532 -29.34 -6.56 -11.51
CA VAL A 532 -27.97 -6.00 -11.66
C VAL A 532 -27.97 -4.81 -12.61
N SER A 533 -28.69 -4.87 -13.72
CA SER A 533 -28.83 -3.74 -14.64
C SER A 533 -29.54 -2.54 -14.00
N THR A 534 -30.52 -2.77 -13.13
CA THR A 534 -31.15 -1.71 -12.33
C THR A 534 -30.14 -1.09 -11.38
N ALA A 535 -29.38 -1.90 -10.62
CA ALA A 535 -28.36 -1.42 -9.69
C ALA A 535 -27.26 -0.60 -10.40
N ASN A 536 -26.93 -0.93 -11.65
CA ASN A 536 -25.96 -0.19 -12.45
C ASN A 536 -26.34 1.28 -12.68
N GLN A 537 -27.63 1.62 -12.65
CA GLN A 537 -28.10 3.01 -12.79
C GLN A 537 -27.76 3.86 -11.55
N PHE A 538 -27.52 3.23 -10.41
CA PHE A 538 -27.24 3.88 -9.13
C PHE A 538 -25.75 4.03 -8.83
N ILE A 539 -24.82 3.61 -9.72
CA ILE A 539 -23.37 3.59 -9.48
C ILE A 539 -22.85 4.92 -8.93
N ALA A 540 -23.22 6.04 -9.55
CA ALA A 540 -22.74 7.37 -9.13
C ALA A 540 -23.19 7.74 -7.70
N LEU A 541 -24.43 7.36 -7.33
CA LEU A 541 -24.97 7.57 -5.98
C LEU A 541 -24.26 6.67 -4.96
N LEU A 542 -24.08 5.40 -5.30
CA LEU A 542 -23.38 4.43 -4.45
C LEU A 542 -21.92 4.81 -4.19
N GLN A 543 -21.21 5.30 -5.21
CA GLN A 543 -19.83 5.81 -5.05
C GLN A 543 -19.78 7.06 -4.17
N ARG A 544 -20.76 7.94 -4.30
CA ARG A 544 -20.87 9.12 -3.42
C ARG A 544 -21.11 8.71 -1.97
N ASN A 545 -21.98 7.73 -1.74
CA ASN A 545 -22.20 7.14 -0.41
C ASN A 545 -20.90 6.54 0.14
N ALA A 546 -20.21 5.73 -0.64
CA ALA A 546 -18.95 5.12 -0.22
C ALA A 546 -17.91 6.15 0.24
N LEU A 547 -17.79 7.27 -0.49
CA LEU A 547 -16.90 8.37 -0.11
C LEU A 547 -17.30 9.05 1.21
N GLN A 548 -18.61 9.28 1.42
CA GLN A 548 -19.09 9.89 2.66
C GLN A 548 -18.93 8.94 3.85
N ILE A 549 -19.21 7.66 3.66
CA ILE A 549 -19.02 6.62 4.68
C ILE A 549 -17.54 6.51 5.03
N ALA A 550 -16.64 6.47 4.05
CA ALA A 550 -15.20 6.44 4.30
C ALA A 550 -14.72 7.65 5.10
N THR A 551 -15.27 8.84 4.79
CA THR A 551 -14.95 10.07 5.52
C THR A 551 -15.45 10.00 6.97
N LEU A 552 -16.69 9.56 7.19
CA LEU A 552 -17.28 9.40 8.51
C LEU A 552 -16.51 8.39 9.36
N ASP A 553 -16.12 7.27 8.76
CA ASP A 553 -15.35 6.20 9.39
C ASP A 553 -13.93 6.65 9.76
N CYS A 554 -13.27 7.47 8.91
CA CYS A 554 -11.99 8.09 9.26
C CYS A 554 -12.11 9.00 10.48
N LEU A 555 -13.13 9.86 10.53
CA LEU A 555 -13.38 10.76 11.67
C LEU A 555 -13.70 9.97 12.94
N PHE A 556 -14.49 8.91 12.84
CA PHE A 556 -14.76 7.98 13.93
C PHE A 556 -13.46 7.32 14.43
N SER A 557 -12.63 6.80 13.54
CA SER A 557 -11.35 6.16 13.86
C SER A 557 -10.43 7.13 14.63
N LEU A 558 -10.25 8.36 14.12
CA LEU A 558 -9.43 9.37 14.78
C LEU A 558 -9.99 9.77 16.16
N ALA A 559 -11.30 9.84 16.30
CA ALA A 559 -11.96 10.13 17.57
C ALA A 559 -11.75 8.98 18.58
N GLU A 560 -11.91 7.73 18.16
CA GLU A 560 -11.77 6.56 19.03
C GLU A 560 -10.31 6.40 19.54
N VAL A 561 -9.33 6.58 18.65
CA VAL A 561 -7.91 6.59 19.01
C VAL A 561 -7.61 7.72 20.00
N SER A 562 -8.12 8.91 19.72
CA SER A 562 -7.89 10.09 20.56
C SER A 562 -8.50 9.92 21.95
N ARG A 563 -9.69 9.35 22.04
CA ARG A 563 -10.37 9.03 23.29
C ARG A 563 -9.58 7.99 24.12
N THR A 564 -9.17 6.92 23.47
CA THR A 564 -8.46 5.80 24.12
C THR A 564 -7.09 6.23 24.63
N ASN A 565 -6.34 7.03 23.85
CA ASN A 565 -4.98 7.43 24.15
C ASN A 565 -4.88 8.82 24.78
N ARG A 566 -6.01 9.45 25.17
CA ARG A 566 -6.05 10.78 25.82
C ARG A 566 -5.34 11.85 24.98
N TYR A 567 -5.66 11.92 23.68
CA TYR A 567 -5.16 12.98 22.80
C TYR A 567 -5.99 14.25 22.98
N VAL A 568 -5.37 15.39 22.72
CA VAL A 568 -6.02 16.71 22.83
C VAL A 568 -6.15 17.37 21.47
N ARG A 569 -7.16 18.24 21.33
CA ARG A 569 -7.35 19.03 20.12
C ARG A 569 -6.21 20.06 20.00
N PRO A 570 -5.38 20.04 18.94
CA PRO A 570 -4.38 21.07 18.71
C PRO A 570 -4.99 22.32 18.11
N VAL A 571 -4.39 23.48 18.41
CA VAL A 571 -4.64 24.73 17.67
C VAL A 571 -3.82 24.69 16.39
N VAL A 572 -4.47 24.87 15.23
CA VAL A 572 -3.80 24.90 13.94
C VAL A 572 -4.11 26.22 13.23
N ASP A 573 -3.07 26.93 12.80
CA ASP A 573 -3.16 28.22 12.13
C ASP A 573 -2.04 28.45 11.10
N ASP A 574 -2.01 29.63 10.49
CA ASP A 574 -1.00 30.02 9.50
C ASP A 574 0.28 30.62 10.11
N SER A 575 0.46 30.57 11.44
CA SER A 575 1.66 31.05 12.11
C SER A 575 2.90 30.20 11.75
N MET A 576 4.07 30.66 12.19
CA MET A 576 5.33 29.89 12.11
C MET A 576 5.64 29.18 13.42
N GLN A 577 4.73 29.21 14.39
CA GLN A 577 4.93 28.62 15.72
C GLN A 577 4.66 27.12 15.68
N LEU A 578 5.49 26.35 16.36
CA LEU A 578 5.26 24.96 16.69
C LEU A 578 5.58 24.81 18.18
N ASP A 579 4.54 24.79 19.03
CA ASP A 579 4.66 24.68 20.48
C ASP A 579 3.88 23.45 20.95
N ILE A 580 4.59 22.48 21.47
CA ILE A 580 4.07 21.21 21.97
C ILE A 580 4.41 21.11 23.45
N ARG A 581 3.41 20.99 24.31
CA ARG A 581 3.57 20.80 25.75
C ARG A 581 3.25 19.35 26.14
N GLN A 582 4.15 18.76 26.90
CA GLN A 582 4.06 17.38 27.36
C GLN A 582 3.72 16.40 26.21
N GLY A 583 4.42 16.58 25.09
CA GLY A 583 4.26 15.71 23.91
C GLY A 583 4.70 14.29 24.20
N ARG A 584 3.97 13.31 23.64
CA ARG A 584 4.25 11.89 23.75
C ARG A 584 4.41 11.27 22.36
N HIS A 585 5.14 10.17 22.25
CA HIS A 585 5.31 9.49 20.97
C HIS A 585 4.15 8.51 20.75
N PRO A 586 3.29 8.71 19.73
CA PRO A 586 2.03 7.96 19.55
C PRO A 586 2.21 6.45 19.43
N VAL A 587 3.31 6.00 18.88
CA VAL A 587 3.58 4.56 18.72
C VAL A 587 4.25 3.99 19.96
N ILE A 588 5.31 4.64 20.48
CA ILE A 588 6.07 4.10 21.60
C ILE A 588 5.20 4.01 22.84
N GLU A 589 4.39 5.04 23.15
CA GLU A 589 3.52 5.02 24.34
C GLU A 589 2.53 3.85 24.34
N THR A 590 2.06 3.42 23.19
CA THR A 590 1.12 2.29 23.07
C THR A 590 1.78 0.92 23.13
N LEU A 591 3.10 0.84 22.92
CA LEU A 591 3.88 -0.39 22.98
C LEU A 591 4.58 -0.61 24.32
N MET A 592 4.52 0.39 25.22
CA MET A 592 5.16 0.27 26.54
C MET A 592 4.49 -0.82 27.40
N PRO A 593 5.28 -1.55 28.18
CA PRO A 593 4.74 -2.54 29.11
C PRO A 593 3.74 -1.92 30.09
N PRO A 594 2.73 -2.67 30.57
CA PRO A 594 1.82 -2.20 31.58
C PRO A 594 2.56 -1.73 32.83
N GLY A 595 2.28 -0.50 33.28
CA GLY A 595 2.90 0.11 34.48
C GLY A 595 4.12 0.99 34.17
N GLU A 596 4.60 1.03 32.92
CA GLU A 596 5.59 2.03 32.48
C GLU A 596 4.88 3.17 31.78
N GLU A 597 5.28 4.41 32.07
CA GLU A 597 4.73 5.61 31.42
C GLU A 597 5.78 6.24 30.51
N TYR A 598 5.33 6.72 29.35
CA TYR A 598 6.18 7.51 28.46
C TYR A 598 6.54 8.85 29.11
N VAL A 599 7.81 9.25 29.07
CA VAL A 599 8.25 10.54 29.60
C VAL A 599 7.93 11.65 28.60
N PRO A 600 6.93 12.50 28.88
CA PRO A 600 6.51 13.52 27.94
C PRO A 600 7.50 14.69 27.89
N ASN A 601 7.61 15.35 26.74
CA ASN A 601 8.56 16.44 26.52
C ASN A 601 7.92 17.66 25.88
N ASP A 602 8.44 18.84 26.21
CA ASP A 602 8.08 20.11 25.62
C ASP A 602 9.02 20.45 24.47
N VAL A 603 8.45 20.86 23.33
CA VAL A 603 9.21 21.33 22.16
C VAL A 603 8.58 22.59 21.64
N SER A 604 9.35 23.67 21.54
CA SER A 604 8.90 24.94 20.97
C SER A 604 9.86 25.36 19.85
N LEU A 605 9.32 25.66 18.68
CA LEU A 605 10.07 26.18 17.53
C LEU A 605 9.31 27.37 16.94
N ASP A 606 10.06 28.42 16.56
CA ASP A 606 9.52 29.61 15.91
C ASP A 606 10.54 30.17 14.88
N ASP A 607 10.20 31.24 14.21
CA ASP A 607 11.06 31.91 13.23
C ASP A 607 11.86 33.11 13.82
N LYS A 608 11.72 33.41 15.11
CA LYS A 608 12.27 34.62 15.76
C LYS A 608 13.38 34.32 16.76
N GLU A 609 13.09 33.41 17.71
CA GLU A 609 13.98 33.15 18.85
C GLU A 609 14.57 31.76 18.85
N GLN A 610 13.81 30.76 18.41
CA GLN A 610 14.20 29.35 18.47
C GLN A 610 13.81 28.59 17.19
N GLN A 611 14.49 28.93 16.09
CA GLN A 611 14.31 28.28 14.79
C GLN A 611 14.93 26.89 14.77
N ILE A 612 16.13 26.75 15.36
CA ILE A 612 16.92 25.52 15.37
C ILE A 612 17.20 25.10 16.80
N ILE A 613 16.86 23.89 17.14
CA ILE A 613 17.23 23.24 18.40
C ILE A 613 18.33 22.21 18.13
N ILE A 614 19.52 22.45 18.70
CA ILE A 614 20.60 21.45 18.73
C ILE A 614 20.40 20.59 19.99
N ILE A 615 20.22 19.28 19.79
CA ILE A 615 19.94 18.33 20.86
C ILE A 615 21.15 17.44 21.06
N THR A 616 21.86 17.62 22.20
CA THR A 616 22.97 16.76 22.58
C THR A 616 22.55 15.74 23.63
N GLY A 617 23.38 14.75 23.87
CA GLY A 617 23.14 13.72 24.87
C GLY A 617 23.56 12.32 24.40
N PRO A 618 23.61 11.35 25.32
CA PRO A 618 24.07 10.00 25.00
C PRO A 618 23.11 9.28 24.05
N ASN A 619 23.64 8.27 23.36
CA ASN A 619 22.81 7.32 22.64
C ASN A 619 21.94 6.56 23.65
N MET A 620 20.75 6.15 23.24
CA MET A 620 19.68 5.56 24.08
C MET A 620 18.95 6.55 25.00
N ALA A 621 19.34 7.83 25.05
CA ALA A 621 18.62 8.83 25.84
C ALA A 621 17.24 9.19 25.27
N GLY A 622 16.93 8.81 24.02
CA GLY A 622 15.63 9.06 23.38
C GLY A 622 15.63 10.24 22.42
N LYS A 623 16.80 10.74 21.95
CA LYS A 623 16.89 11.84 20.98
C LYS A 623 16.06 11.57 19.73
N SER A 624 16.27 10.42 19.06
CA SER A 624 15.57 10.02 17.84
C SER A 624 14.05 9.89 18.05
N ALA A 625 13.64 9.38 19.23
CA ALA A 625 12.23 9.27 19.59
C ALA A 625 11.58 10.66 19.72
N LEU A 626 12.28 11.64 20.31
CA LEU A 626 11.82 13.02 20.46
C LEU A 626 11.66 13.71 19.09
N LEU A 627 12.62 13.53 18.17
CA LEU A 627 12.52 14.06 16.81
C LEU A 627 11.29 13.50 16.10
N ARG A 628 11.15 12.17 16.06
CA ARG A 628 10.02 11.49 15.45
C ARG A 628 8.70 11.92 16.08
N GLN A 629 8.61 11.97 17.43
CA GLN A 629 7.44 12.46 18.16
C GLN A 629 6.96 13.82 17.64
N THR A 630 7.88 14.78 17.50
CA THR A 630 7.55 16.15 17.05
C THR A 630 6.96 16.15 15.64
N ALA A 631 7.57 15.41 14.71
CA ALA A 631 7.05 15.29 13.34
C ALA A 631 5.70 14.57 13.29
N LEU A 632 5.52 13.49 14.06
CA LEU A 632 4.28 12.72 14.11
C LEU A 632 3.12 13.55 14.71
N ILE A 633 3.40 14.38 15.72
CA ILE A 633 2.41 15.31 16.30
C ILE A 633 1.99 16.36 15.27
N ALA A 634 2.95 16.96 14.56
CA ALA A 634 2.64 17.94 13.50
C ALA A 634 1.84 17.30 12.35
N LEU A 635 2.17 16.06 11.97
CA LEU A 635 1.49 15.32 10.93
C LEU A 635 0.06 14.93 11.36
N LEU A 636 -0.13 14.42 12.58
CA LEU A 636 -1.45 14.12 13.14
C LEU A 636 -2.35 15.36 13.18
N ALA A 637 -1.81 16.52 13.61
CA ALA A 637 -2.54 17.78 13.56
C ALA A 637 -3.02 18.13 12.15
N GLN A 638 -2.17 17.94 11.13
CA GLN A 638 -2.48 18.29 9.75
C GLN A 638 -3.33 17.26 8.98
N ILE A 639 -3.50 16.03 9.49
CA ILE A 639 -4.56 15.15 8.99
C ILE A 639 -5.93 15.45 9.60
N GLY A 640 -6.00 16.37 10.59
CA GLY A 640 -7.21 16.74 11.32
C GLY A 640 -7.47 15.91 12.57
N SER A 641 -6.49 15.15 13.04
CA SER A 641 -6.55 14.38 14.29
C SER A 641 -6.28 15.25 15.51
N PHE A 642 -6.66 14.76 16.68
CA PHE A 642 -6.12 15.19 17.96
C PHE A 642 -4.72 14.58 18.13
N VAL A 643 -3.92 15.12 19.07
CA VAL A 643 -2.51 14.82 19.22
C VAL A 643 -2.14 14.36 20.63
N PRO A 644 -1.13 13.49 20.80
CA PRO A 644 -0.64 13.01 22.08
C PRO A 644 0.19 14.09 22.79
N ALA A 645 -0.49 15.06 23.40
CA ALA A 645 0.12 16.17 24.14
C ALA A 645 -0.84 16.65 25.26
N GLU A 646 -0.36 17.50 26.17
CA GLU A 646 -1.22 18.26 27.07
C GLU A 646 -1.86 19.45 26.34
N SER A 647 -1.06 20.12 25.48
CA SER A 647 -1.53 21.14 24.54
C SER A 647 -0.57 21.21 23.37
N ALA A 648 -1.08 21.62 22.20
CA ALA A 648 -0.26 21.84 21.02
C ALA A 648 -0.79 23.02 20.20
N HIS A 649 0.13 23.87 19.74
CA HIS A 649 -0.11 24.93 18.78
C HIS A 649 0.80 24.71 17.57
N ILE A 650 0.22 24.40 16.42
CA ILE A 650 0.93 23.99 15.21
C ILE A 650 0.63 24.96 14.08
N GLY A 651 1.60 25.84 13.79
CA GLY A 651 1.58 26.62 12.55
C GLY A 651 1.85 25.70 11.36
N ILE A 652 1.08 25.85 10.29
CA ILE A 652 1.12 24.98 9.10
C ILE A 652 2.55 24.69 8.65
N VAL A 653 2.80 23.39 8.44
CA VAL A 653 4.02 22.85 7.83
C VAL A 653 3.69 22.46 6.40
N ASP A 654 4.52 22.87 5.44
CA ASP A 654 4.33 22.51 4.02
C ASP A 654 5.16 21.31 3.58
N LYS A 655 6.28 21.05 4.27
CA LYS A 655 7.16 19.90 4.03
C LYS A 655 7.71 19.37 5.35
N ILE A 656 7.75 18.08 5.50
CA ILE A 656 8.45 17.41 6.59
C ILE A 656 9.57 16.59 5.99
N PHE A 657 10.80 16.86 6.47
CA PHE A 657 12.00 16.16 6.07
C PHE A 657 12.64 15.48 7.26
N THR A 658 13.04 14.23 7.07
CA THR A 658 13.72 13.48 8.12
C THR A 658 14.98 12.81 7.58
N ARG A 659 16.06 12.97 8.33
CA ARG A 659 17.25 12.16 8.20
C ARG A 659 17.49 11.50 9.56
N VAL A 660 16.99 10.27 9.74
CA VAL A 660 17.01 9.54 11.01
C VAL A 660 17.52 8.11 10.77
N GLY A 661 18.56 7.72 11.50
CA GLY A 661 19.13 6.38 11.45
C GLY A 661 20.04 6.09 10.26
N ALA A 662 20.89 5.07 10.37
CA ALA A 662 21.67 4.55 9.26
C ALA A 662 20.83 3.48 8.52
N SER A 663 20.43 3.73 7.29
CA SER A 663 19.87 2.70 6.43
C SER A 663 20.96 2.14 5.54
N ASP A 664 21.40 0.92 5.83
CA ASP A 664 22.28 0.19 4.93
C ASP A 664 21.51 -0.25 3.69
N ASN A 665 21.80 0.40 2.57
CA ASN A 665 21.25 -0.05 1.28
C ASN A 665 22.29 -0.94 0.58
N ILE A 666 22.58 -2.09 1.21
CA ILE A 666 23.57 -3.07 0.73
C ILE A 666 23.24 -3.56 -0.70
N SER A 667 21.96 -3.55 -1.06
CA SER A 667 21.50 -4.03 -2.38
C SER A 667 21.89 -3.15 -3.56
N MET A 668 22.24 -1.87 -3.33
CA MET A 668 22.68 -0.92 -4.37
C MET A 668 24.20 -0.68 -4.37
N GLY A 669 24.95 -1.25 -3.42
CA GLY A 669 26.39 -1.07 -3.32
C GLY A 669 26.83 0.37 -2.95
N GLU A 670 25.92 1.21 -2.48
CA GLU A 670 26.21 2.58 -2.07
C GLU A 670 26.77 2.60 -0.65
N SER A 671 27.77 3.43 -0.41
CA SER A 671 28.28 3.71 0.93
C SER A 671 27.18 4.35 1.80
N THR A 672 27.05 3.93 3.06
CA THR A 672 26.11 4.51 4.03
C THR A 672 26.24 6.03 4.12
N PHE A 673 27.48 6.56 4.02
CA PHE A 673 27.75 7.98 4.00
C PHE A 673 27.24 8.66 2.71
N MET A 674 27.35 8.00 1.55
CA MET A 674 26.82 8.55 0.30
C MET A 674 25.29 8.65 0.33
N VAL A 675 24.60 7.64 0.86
CA VAL A 675 23.14 7.67 1.08
C VAL A 675 22.76 8.82 2.01
N GLU A 676 23.50 8.98 3.12
CA GLU A 676 23.31 10.05 4.08
C GLU A 676 23.46 11.45 3.44
N MET A 677 24.50 11.65 2.65
CA MET A 677 24.71 12.91 1.95
C MET A 677 23.68 13.17 0.84
N SER A 678 23.21 12.13 0.16
CA SER A 678 22.14 12.25 -0.84
C SER A 678 20.80 12.65 -0.20
N GLU A 679 20.47 12.08 0.96
CA GLU A 679 19.28 12.48 1.74
C GLU A 679 19.41 13.94 2.22
N ALA A 680 20.55 14.33 2.78
CA ALA A 680 20.82 15.70 3.20
C ALA A 680 20.74 16.69 2.03
N ALA A 681 21.32 16.34 0.89
CA ALA A 681 21.28 17.17 -0.32
C ALA A 681 19.84 17.35 -0.83
N ASN A 682 19.03 16.29 -0.82
CA ASN A 682 17.62 16.38 -1.17
C ASN A 682 16.87 17.36 -0.24
N ILE A 683 17.14 17.31 1.06
CA ILE A 683 16.56 18.24 2.03
C ILE A 683 16.99 19.68 1.69
N MET A 684 18.30 19.94 1.58
CA MET A 684 18.85 21.28 1.36
C MET A 684 18.34 21.95 0.08
N ASN A 685 18.16 21.15 -0.99
CA ASN A 685 17.67 21.66 -2.28
C ASN A 685 16.17 21.94 -2.31
N ASN A 686 15.40 21.37 -1.36
CA ASN A 686 13.93 21.45 -1.36
C ASN A 686 13.34 22.25 -0.19
N LEU A 687 14.15 22.98 0.57
CA LEU A 687 13.71 23.75 1.73
C LEU A 687 12.71 24.86 1.37
N THR A 688 11.82 25.13 2.32
CA THR A 688 10.94 26.29 2.37
C THR A 688 10.95 26.88 3.78
N PRO A 689 10.50 28.13 3.98
CA PRO A 689 10.39 28.69 5.33
C PRO A 689 9.45 27.92 6.26
N ARG A 690 8.47 27.19 5.71
CA ARG A 690 7.48 26.41 6.47
C ARG A 690 7.88 24.94 6.64
N SER A 691 9.06 24.54 6.18
CA SER A 691 9.53 23.16 6.35
C SER A 691 9.83 22.86 7.81
N LEU A 692 9.56 21.62 8.21
CA LEU A 692 10.04 21.00 9.45
C LEU A 692 11.12 20.00 9.10
N VAL A 693 12.32 20.20 9.65
CA VAL A 693 13.50 19.38 9.33
C VAL A 693 14.01 18.66 10.58
N LEU A 694 14.27 17.37 10.44
CA LEU A 694 14.76 16.52 11.52
C LEU A 694 16.06 15.85 11.09
N PHE A 695 17.16 16.22 11.72
CA PHE A 695 18.44 15.57 11.55
C PHE A 695 18.82 14.77 12.79
N ASP A 696 19.17 13.52 12.59
CA ASP A 696 19.64 12.64 13.66
C ASP A 696 21.00 12.09 13.31
N GLU A 697 22.00 12.54 14.08
CA GLU A 697 23.39 12.09 14.02
C GLU A 697 24.04 12.20 12.63
N LEU A 698 23.81 13.32 11.95
CA LEU A 698 24.39 13.58 10.62
C LEU A 698 25.93 13.70 10.71
N GLY A 699 26.64 13.09 9.73
CA GLY A 699 28.11 13.13 9.63
C GLY A 699 28.83 11.94 10.27
N ARG A 700 28.12 10.90 10.75
CA ARG A 700 28.74 9.73 11.39
C ARG A 700 29.53 8.81 10.45
N GLY A 701 29.18 8.81 9.16
CA GLY A 701 29.77 7.90 8.17
C GLY A 701 31.17 8.28 7.67
N THR A 702 31.79 9.35 8.21
CA THR A 702 33.09 9.85 7.78
C THR A 702 33.99 10.17 8.99
N SER A 703 35.16 10.83 8.73
CA SER A 703 36.04 11.26 9.81
C SER A 703 35.33 12.28 10.72
N THR A 704 35.69 12.31 12.00
CA THR A 704 35.03 13.18 12.99
C THR A 704 35.04 14.65 12.58
N TYR A 705 36.15 15.15 12.05
CA TYR A 705 36.28 16.57 11.65
C TYR A 705 35.50 16.89 10.39
N ASP A 706 35.44 15.98 9.40
CA ASP A 706 34.60 16.16 8.21
C ASP A 706 33.12 16.15 8.61
N GLY A 707 32.71 15.23 9.49
CA GLY A 707 31.37 15.15 10.01
C GLY A 707 30.92 16.41 10.75
N ILE A 708 31.76 16.94 11.66
CA ILE A 708 31.51 18.21 12.36
C ILE A 708 31.42 19.37 11.35
N SER A 709 32.33 19.45 10.38
CA SER A 709 32.37 20.55 9.40
C SER A 709 31.11 20.57 8.54
N ILE A 710 30.64 19.40 8.08
CA ILE A 710 29.42 19.26 7.29
C ILE A 710 28.20 19.62 8.15
N ALA A 711 28.10 19.10 9.37
CA ALA A 711 27.00 19.37 10.28
C ALA A 711 26.91 20.87 10.62
N TRP A 712 28.04 21.50 10.92
CA TRP A 712 28.12 22.94 11.17
C TRP A 712 27.63 23.76 9.97
N ALA A 713 28.19 23.49 8.78
CA ALA A 713 27.82 24.21 7.55
C ALA A 713 26.34 24.07 7.20
N ILE A 714 25.74 22.89 7.45
CA ILE A 714 24.31 22.67 7.24
C ILE A 714 23.45 23.49 8.21
N VAL A 715 23.80 23.48 9.50
CA VAL A 715 23.08 24.27 10.53
C VAL A 715 23.20 25.77 10.25
N GLU A 716 24.39 26.24 9.89
CA GLU A 716 24.62 27.63 9.49
C GLU A 716 23.79 28.02 8.25
N TYR A 717 23.81 27.18 7.21
CA TYR A 717 22.99 27.38 6.02
C TYR A 717 21.50 27.44 6.33
N LEU A 718 20.99 26.57 7.21
CA LEU A 718 19.58 26.61 7.65
C LEU A 718 19.22 27.90 8.39
N HIS A 719 20.17 28.47 9.14
CA HIS A 719 19.98 29.71 9.88
C HIS A 719 20.05 30.94 8.97
N GLU A 720 21.03 30.99 8.05
CA GLU A 720 21.35 32.17 7.24
C GLU A 720 20.54 32.25 5.92
N ASN A 721 20.02 31.16 5.42
CA ASN A 721 19.33 31.11 4.13
C ASN A 721 17.93 31.77 4.21
N PRO A 722 17.72 32.95 3.58
CA PRO A 722 16.44 33.68 3.67
C PRO A 722 15.27 32.96 3.00
N ARG A 723 15.55 31.96 2.13
CA ARG A 723 14.54 31.13 1.47
C ARG A 723 14.23 29.85 2.22
N GLY A 724 14.99 29.53 3.27
CA GLY A 724 14.97 28.25 3.94
C GLY A 724 15.09 28.33 5.45
N ASN A 725 14.52 29.37 6.10
CA ASN A 725 14.44 29.49 7.58
C ASN A 725 13.58 28.37 8.20
N ALA A 726 13.88 27.11 7.86
CA ALA A 726 13.13 25.95 8.27
C ALA A 726 13.23 25.69 9.77
N ARG A 727 12.12 25.36 10.42
CA ARG A 727 12.11 24.90 11.82
C ARG A 727 12.85 23.58 11.89
N THR A 728 13.90 23.51 12.71
CA THR A 728 14.82 22.35 12.69
C THR A 728 15.09 21.81 14.07
N LEU A 729 15.00 20.47 14.19
CA LEU A 729 15.57 19.72 15.30
C LEU A 729 16.80 18.97 14.81
N PHE A 730 17.94 19.23 15.43
CA PHE A 730 19.21 18.67 15.06
C PHE A 730 19.82 17.87 16.24
N ALA A 731 19.61 16.57 16.25
CA ALA A 731 20.22 15.69 17.26
C ALA A 731 21.63 15.31 16.81
N THR A 732 22.58 15.46 17.72
CA THR A 732 24.00 15.20 17.43
C THR A 732 24.74 14.70 18.67
N HIS A 733 25.87 14.05 18.44
CA HIS A 733 26.87 13.74 19.45
C HIS A 733 28.10 14.68 19.41
N TYR A 734 28.10 15.61 18.46
CA TYR A 734 29.15 16.63 18.32
C TYR A 734 28.89 17.77 19.31
N HIS A 735 29.67 17.82 20.39
CA HIS A 735 29.54 18.86 21.43
C HIS A 735 29.99 20.23 20.93
N GLU A 736 30.84 20.26 19.89
CA GLU A 736 31.32 21.49 19.26
C GLU A 736 30.18 22.34 18.68
N LEU A 737 29.08 21.73 18.24
CA LEU A 737 27.93 22.45 17.72
C LEU A 737 27.24 23.29 18.82
N ASN A 738 27.51 23.02 20.10
CA ASN A 738 26.96 23.85 21.19
C ASN A 738 27.47 25.32 21.14
N GLU A 739 28.63 25.55 20.52
CA GLU A 739 29.17 26.92 20.37
C GLU A 739 28.30 27.77 19.40
N MET A 740 27.51 27.15 18.53
CA MET A 740 26.67 27.86 17.57
C MET A 740 25.59 28.75 18.25
N GLU A 741 25.10 28.41 19.44
CA GLU A 741 24.16 29.23 20.18
C GLU A 741 24.73 30.61 20.52
N LYS A 742 26.06 30.71 20.72
CA LYS A 742 26.74 31.97 21.01
C LYS A 742 26.88 32.87 19.77
N LEU A 743 26.97 32.24 18.62
CA LEU A 743 27.22 32.90 17.33
C LEU A 743 25.90 33.24 16.59
N PHE A 744 24.86 32.45 16.76
CA PHE A 744 23.60 32.56 15.99
C PHE A 744 22.38 32.72 16.92
N SER A 745 21.64 33.80 16.78
CA SER A 745 20.59 34.20 17.72
C SER A 745 19.39 33.24 17.81
N ARG A 746 19.05 32.58 16.69
CA ARG A 746 17.90 31.67 16.58
C ARG A 746 18.27 30.19 16.76
N ILE A 747 19.51 29.89 17.15
CA ILE A 747 19.98 28.54 17.50
C ILE A 747 19.96 28.40 19.02
N LYS A 748 19.41 27.30 19.52
CA LYS A 748 19.32 27.03 20.96
C LYS A 748 19.77 25.61 21.26
N ASN A 749 20.59 25.48 22.31
CA ASN A 749 21.10 24.17 22.77
C ASN A 749 20.17 23.55 23.81
N TRP A 750 19.91 22.30 23.62
CA TRP A 750 19.18 21.46 24.53
C TRP A 750 19.88 20.11 24.70
N ASN A 751 19.61 19.44 25.82
CA ASN A 751 20.13 18.08 26.03
C ASN A 751 19.03 17.18 26.56
N VAL A 752 19.15 15.89 26.28
CA VAL A 752 18.31 14.87 26.92
C VAL A 752 18.98 14.42 28.21
N SER A 753 18.32 14.73 29.34
CA SER A 753 18.91 14.61 30.64
C SER A 753 19.19 13.17 31.09
N VAL A 754 20.33 13.00 31.74
CA VAL A 754 20.81 11.76 32.31
C VAL A 754 21.19 12.04 33.76
N LYS A 755 20.89 11.15 34.67
CA LYS A 755 21.31 11.26 36.07
C LYS A 755 22.24 10.09 36.40
N GLU A 756 23.36 10.39 36.99
CA GLU A 756 24.23 9.39 37.57
C GLU A 756 23.85 9.12 39.04
N VAL A 757 23.50 7.88 39.35
CA VAL A 757 23.12 7.43 40.67
C VAL A 757 23.94 6.18 40.99
N ASN A 758 24.78 6.22 42.04
CA ASN A 758 25.61 5.08 42.47
C ASN A 758 26.45 4.47 41.33
N ASN A 759 27.10 5.30 40.52
CA ASN A 759 27.90 4.88 39.37
C ASN A 759 27.10 4.17 38.26
N ARG A 760 25.76 4.36 38.25
CA ARG A 760 24.85 3.90 37.18
C ARG A 760 24.20 5.09 36.50
N VAL A 761 24.16 5.08 35.19
CA VAL A 761 23.49 6.11 34.40
C VAL A 761 22.01 5.76 34.29
N VAL A 762 21.18 6.67 34.74
CA VAL A 762 19.71 6.61 34.61
C VAL A 762 19.30 7.61 33.54
N PHE A 763 18.72 7.14 32.47
CA PHE A 763 18.20 7.98 31.39
C PHE A 763 16.85 8.57 31.84
N LEU A 764 16.82 9.87 32.13
CA LEU A 764 15.59 10.56 32.52
C LEU A 764 14.69 10.84 31.33
N ARG A 765 15.24 10.78 30.12
CA ARG A 765 14.52 11.02 28.84
C ARG A 765 13.79 12.36 28.79
N LYS A 766 14.21 13.35 29.59
CA LYS A 766 13.64 14.69 29.67
C LYS A 766 14.53 15.69 28.94
N LEU A 767 13.93 16.47 28.03
CA LEU A 767 14.60 17.55 27.31
C LEU A 767 14.81 18.73 28.25
N MET A 768 16.06 19.19 28.37
CA MET A 768 16.47 20.31 29.21
C MET A 768 17.30 21.31 28.45
N ARG A 769 17.19 22.59 28.83
CA ARG A 769 17.93 23.69 28.25
C ARG A 769 19.44 23.55 28.55
N GLY A 770 20.29 23.87 27.55
CA GLY A 770 21.75 23.81 27.63
C GLY A 770 22.35 22.58 26.93
N GLY A 771 23.61 22.63 26.55
CA GLY A 771 24.34 21.51 25.96
C GLY A 771 24.86 20.51 27.00
N SER A 772 25.06 19.25 26.59
CA SER A 772 25.79 18.25 27.38
C SER A 772 27.28 18.35 27.06
N GLU A 773 28.14 18.39 28.11
CA GLU A 773 29.59 18.42 27.93
C GLU A 773 30.23 17.03 28.05
N HIS A 774 29.46 16.00 28.48
CA HIS A 774 30.01 14.67 28.73
C HIS A 774 29.52 13.61 27.76
N SER A 775 30.43 12.76 27.34
CA SER A 775 30.14 11.57 26.55
C SER A 775 29.87 10.38 27.47
N PHE A 776 28.76 9.66 27.25
CA PHE A 776 28.36 8.51 28.06
C PHE A 776 28.55 7.16 27.30
N GLY A 777 29.31 7.13 26.21
CA GLY A 777 29.47 5.93 25.39
C GLY A 777 30.02 4.72 26.16
N ILE A 778 30.97 4.93 27.06
CA ILE A 778 31.55 3.86 27.89
C ILE A 778 30.52 3.32 28.89
N HIS A 779 29.65 4.17 29.43
CA HIS A 779 28.57 3.76 30.31
C HIS A 779 27.54 2.90 29.56
N VAL A 780 27.21 3.25 28.33
CA VAL A 780 26.32 2.44 27.46
C VAL A 780 26.96 1.07 27.17
N ALA A 781 28.27 1.03 26.89
CA ALA A 781 29.01 -0.22 26.68
C ALA A 781 28.93 -1.13 27.92
N ARG A 782 29.00 -0.55 29.11
CA ARG A 782 28.85 -1.28 30.40
C ARG A 782 27.43 -1.85 30.54
N ILE A 783 26.40 -1.06 30.25
CA ILE A 783 24.97 -1.50 30.29
C ILE A 783 24.71 -2.62 29.29
N ALA A 784 25.34 -2.56 28.10
CA ALA A 784 25.26 -3.58 27.06
C ALA A 784 25.97 -4.91 27.44
N GLY A 785 26.59 -4.99 28.62
CA GLY A 785 27.23 -6.22 29.09
C GLY A 785 28.67 -6.42 28.61
N MET A 786 29.37 -5.34 28.14
CA MET A 786 30.76 -5.44 27.73
C MET A 786 31.65 -5.88 28.93
N PRO A 787 32.65 -6.76 28.73
CA PRO A 787 33.53 -7.23 29.79
C PRO A 787 34.18 -6.07 30.60
N GLY A 788 34.15 -6.16 31.93
CA GLY A 788 34.51 -5.06 32.83
C GLY A 788 35.97 -4.60 32.69
N ASN A 789 36.89 -5.47 32.24
CA ASN A 789 38.28 -5.13 31.96
C ASN A 789 38.41 -4.19 30.75
N ILE A 790 37.57 -4.40 29.69
CA ILE A 790 37.53 -3.54 28.50
C ILE A 790 36.95 -2.16 28.88
N VAL A 791 35.86 -2.14 29.64
CA VAL A 791 35.25 -0.90 30.12
C VAL A 791 36.23 -0.08 30.95
N LYS A 792 36.93 -0.68 31.92
CA LYS A 792 37.97 0.01 32.75
C LYS A 792 39.12 0.55 31.88
N ARG A 793 39.53 -0.22 30.88
CA ARG A 793 40.60 0.25 29.99
C ARG A 793 40.17 1.42 29.14
N ALA A 794 38.92 1.38 28.64
CA ALA A 794 38.34 2.49 27.87
C ALA A 794 38.23 3.78 28.71
N GLU A 795 37.85 3.67 30.01
CA GLU A 795 37.83 4.81 30.94
C GLU A 795 39.21 5.44 31.12
N GLN A 796 40.26 4.61 31.28
CA GLN A 796 41.64 5.11 31.41
C GLN A 796 42.08 5.85 30.12
N ILE A 797 41.80 5.26 28.95
CA ILE A 797 42.18 5.87 27.68
C ILE A 797 41.45 7.20 27.47
N LEU A 798 40.14 7.26 27.82
CA LEU A 798 39.35 8.49 27.72
C LEU A 798 39.94 9.59 28.63
N ALA A 799 40.27 9.27 29.88
CA ALA A 799 40.87 10.20 30.79
C ALA A 799 42.24 10.74 30.31
N ASP A 800 43.06 9.85 29.73
CA ASP A 800 44.34 10.26 29.10
C ASP A 800 44.15 11.18 27.89
N LEU A 801 43.15 10.90 27.03
CA LEU A 801 42.83 11.74 25.88
C LEU A 801 42.29 13.12 26.30
N GLU A 802 41.42 13.17 27.27
CA GLU A 802 40.86 14.42 27.82
C GLU A 802 41.94 15.27 28.51
N ALA A 803 42.86 14.62 29.27
CA ALA A 803 43.99 15.29 29.93
C ALA A 803 45.03 15.87 28.92
N ASN A 804 45.24 15.17 27.85
CA ASN A 804 46.14 15.64 26.75
C ASN A 804 45.51 16.81 25.99
N ASN A 805 44.19 16.78 25.72
CA ASN A 805 43.50 17.91 25.10
C ASN A 805 43.43 19.14 25.99
N ALA A 806 43.34 18.97 27.31
CA ALA A 806 43.42 20.07 28.27
C ALA A 806 44.83 20.70 28.40
N ARG A 807 45.89 19.91 28.19
CA ARG A 807 47.26 20.39 28.24
C ARG A 807 47.73 21.16 27.02
N ASN A 808 47.13 20.85 25.84
CA ASN A 808 47.50 21.50 24.58
C ASN A 808 46.79 22.83 24.32
N GLY A 809 46.04 23.39 25.28
CA GLY A 809 45.69 24.80 25.45
C GLY A 809 45.12 25.58 24.28
N GLU A 810 44.89 24.97 23.13
CA GLU A 810 44.29 25.61 21.93
C GLU A 810 43.00 24.88 21.53
N ARG A 811 41.89 25.20 22.18
CA ARG A 811 40.60 25.10 21.50
C ARG A 811 40.66 26.09 20.32
N PRO A 812 40.49 25.65 19.04
CA PRO A 812 40.42 26.60 17.93
C PRO A 812 39.29 27.57 18.25
N ARG A 813 39.61 28.86 18.37
CA ARG A 813 38.60 29.94 18.51
C ARG A 813 37.81 30.00 17.21
N MET A 814 36.71 29.30 17.14
CA MET A 814 35.76 29.37 16.02
C MET A 814 35.11 30.76 15.87
N GLU A 815 35.26 31.64 16.88
CA GLU A 815 34.82 33.05 16.83
C GLU A 815 35.45 33.85 15.67
N GLN A 816 36.61 33.40 15.11
CA GLN A 816 37.28 34.07 13.99
C GLN A 816 36.78 33.64 12.60
N LEU A 817 35.98 32.55 12.51
CA LEU A 817 35.44 32.07 11.25
C LEU A 817 34.12 32.76 10.86
N ALA A 818 33.36 33.21 11.82
CA ALA A 818 32.06 33.88 11.61
C ALA A 818 32.17 35.34 11.15
N SER A 819 33.37 35.97 11.20
CA SER A 819 33.57 37.39 10.88
C SER A 819 34.33 37.66 9.56
N ALA A 820 34.61 36.64 8.74
CA ALA A 820 35.29 36.81 7.45
C ALA A 820 34.32 37.02 6.30
N ASP A 821 33.79 38.22 6.18
CA ASP A 821 33.20 38.71 4.95
C ASP A 821 34.33 38.92 3.91
N GLY A 822 34.26 38.20 2.83
CA GLY A 822 34.89 38.36 1.55
C GLY A 822 36.37 38.74 1.44
N LYS A 823 37.19 37.82 0.90
CA LYS A 823 38.52 37.99 0.32
C LYS A 823 39.70 37.88 1.29
N LYS A 824 40.14 36.65 1.49
CA LYS A 824 41.57 36.25 1.39
C LYS A 824 41.67 34.73 1.59
N ASN A 825 42.36 34.03 0.70
CA ASN A 825 42.74 32.65 0.85
C ASN A 825 43.47 32.45 2.19
N VAL A 826 42.72 32.01 3.21
CA VAL A 826 43.31 31.47 4.41
C VAL A 826 43.23 29.96 4.26
N GLN A 827 44.34 29.39 3.83
CA GLN A 827 44.58 27.96 3.88
C GLN A 827 44.62 27.60 5.36
N LEU A 828 43.49 27.07 5.90
CA LEU A 828 43.40 26.54 7.24
C LEU A 828 44.29 25.27 7.31
N SER A 829 45.46 25.40 7.86
CA SER A 829 46.32 24.28 8.28
C SER A 829 45.69 23.67 9.53
N PHE A 830 44.72 22.80 9.37
CA PHE A 830 44.28 21.86 10.40
C PHE A 830 45.27 20.68 10.38
N PHE A 831 45.84 20.37 11.52
CA PHE A 831 46.77 19.31 11.88
C PHE A 831 48.23 19.69 11.85
N GLN A 832 48.73 20.16 13.00
CA GLN A 832 50.02 19.70 13.50
C GLN A 832 49.71 18.59 14.53
N LEU A 833 49.57 17.32 14.09
CA LEU A 833 50.14 16.24 14.88
C LEU A 833 51.60 16.48 14.87
N ASP A 834 52.17 17.09 15.90
CA ASP A 834 53.59 17.15 16.15
C ASP A 834 54.07 15.74 16.50
N ASP A 835 54.20 14.92 15.47
CA ASP A 835 55.03 13.74 15.53
C ASP A 835 56.46 14.28 15.58
N PRO A 836 57.21 14.12 16.68
CA PRO A 836 58.56 14.61 16.80
C PRO A 836 59.45 14.15 15.63
N ILE A 837 59.17 12.99 15.06
CA ILE A 837 59.88 12.40 13.91
C ILE A 837 59.56 13.18 12.63
N LEU A 838 58.31 13.53 12.39
CA LEU A 838 57.93 14.34 11.23
C LEU A 838 58.43 15.78 11.30
N LYS A 839 58.51 16.36 12.50
CA LYS A 839 59.11 17.68 12.75
C LYS A 839 60.61 17.65 12.48
N GLN A 840 61.32 16.64 12.91
CA GLN A 840 62.74 16.46 12.66
C GLN A 840 63.03 16.26 11.17
N ILE A 841 62.22 15.48 10.46
CA ILE A 841 62.32 15.29 9.00
C ILE A 841 62.09 16.61 8.27
N ARG A 842 61.09 17.37 8.67
CA ARG A 842 60.77 18.68 8.10
C ARG A 842 61.95 19.65 8.27
N ASP A 843 62.48 19.74 9.48
CA ASP A 843 63.57 20.67 9.79
C ASP A 843 64.83 20.27 9.08
N GLU A 844 65.15 18.99 8.93
CA GLU A 844 66.23 18.47 8.10
C GLU A 844 66.04 18.79 6.60
N LEU A 845 64.79 18.60 6.08
CA LEU A 845 64.48 18.94 4.68
C LEU A 845 64.57 20.43 4.38
N LEU A 846 64.13 21.29 5.31
CA LEU A 846 64.19 22.75 5.16
C LEU A 846 65.67 23.30 5.26
N GLY A 847 66.53 22.56 5.96
CA GLY A 847 67.95 22.90 6.06
C GLY A 847 68.82 22.50 4.85
N ILE A 848 68.24 21.84 3.84
CA ILE A 848 69.00 21.39 2.65
C ILE A 848 68.91 22.45 1.54
N ASP A 849 70.12 22.94 1.17
CA ASP A 849 70.28 23.76 -0.04
C ASP A 849 70.50 22.86 -1.27
N VAL A 850 69.40 22.55 -1.96
CA VAL A 850 69.32 21.60 -3.09
C VAL A 850 70.19 22.00 -4.25
N ASN A 851 70.49 23.30 -4.39
CA ASN A 851 71.32 23.84 -5.51
C ASN A 851 72.83 23.64 -5.33
N ASN A 852 73.23 23.36 -4.09
CA ASN A 852 74.68 23.20 -3.77
C ASN A 852 75.04 21.75 -3.38
N LEU A 853 74.11 20.78 -3.47
CA LEU A 853 74.44 19.40 -3.16
C LEU A 853 74.91 18.60 -4.37
N THR A 854 75.92 17.82 -4.15
CA THR A 854 76.34 16.81 -5.10
C THR A 854 75.42 15.61 -5.08
N PRO A 855 75.30 14.81 -6.18
CA PRO A 855 74.44 13.64 -6.22
C PRO A 855 74.71 12.63 -5.09
N ILE A 856 75.91 12.48 -4.61
CA ILE A 856 76.27 11.58 -3.52
C ILE A 856 75.82 12.13 -2.17
N GLU A 857 75.96 13.43 -1.95
CA GLU A 857 75.47 14.10 -0.74
C GLU A 857 73.93 14.07 -0.65
N ALA A 858 73.23 14.24 -1.81
CA ALA A 858 71.76 14.12 -1.86
C ALA A 858 71.33 12.71 -1.50
N LEU A 859 71.94 11.64 -1.98
CA LEU A 859 71.69 10.26 -1.65
C LEU A 859 71.94 9.95 -0.17
N ASN A 860 72.98 10.47 0.40
CA ASN A 860 73.31 10.34 1.82
C ASN A 860 72.25 11.04 2.68
N LYS A 861 71.83 12.24 2.32
CA LYS A 861 70.74 12.96 3.06
C LYS A 861 69.42 12.25 2.98
N LEU A 862 69.06 11.67 1.82
CA LEU A 862 67.88 10.85 1.67
C LEU A 862 67.93 9.59 2.55
N ASN A 863 69.09 8.95 2.63
CA ASN A 863 69.30 7.78 3.50
C ASN A 863 69.24 8.17 4.99
N ASP A 864 69.69 9.33 5.37
CA ASP A 864 69.59 9.82 6.77
C ASP A 864 68.12 10.13 7.14
N ILE A 865 67.33 10.74 6.23
CA ILE A 865 65.92 10.98 6.40
C ILE A 865 65.18 9.65 6.50
N GLN A 866 65.55 8.65 5.68
CA GLN A 866 64.96 7.31 5.75
C GLN A 866 65.27 6.61 7.07
N LYS A 867 66.46 6.76 7.65
CA LYS A 867 66.82 6.24 8.99
C LYS A 867 66.00 6.89 10.09
N ILE A 868 65.74 8.19 10.01
CA ILE A 868 64.88 8.91 10.96
C ILE A 868 63.44 8.33 10.89
N LEU A 869 62.91 8.04 9.67
CA LEU A 869 61.62 7.45 9.48
C LEU A 869 61.50 5.99 9.98
N THR A 870 62.57 5.21 9.81
CA THR A 870 62.56 3.77 10.10
C THR A 870 63.07 3.41 11.50
N GLY A 871 63.62 4.37 12.23
CA GLY A 871 64.15 4.16 13.58
C GLY A 871 65.39 3.23 13.64
N LYS A 872 66.06 3.01 12.51
CA LYS A 872 67.31 2.18 12.43
C LYS A 872 68.48 2.99 12.07
#